data_faac142af696de8922da203280bb6fff
#
_entry.id   faac142af696de8922da203280bb6fff
#
_cell.length_a   1.000
_cell.length_b   1.000
_cell.length_c   1.000
_cell.angle_alpha   90.00
_cell.angle_beta   90.00
_cell.angle_gamma   90.00
#
_symmetry.space_group_name_H-M   'P 1'
#
loop_
_entity.id
_entity.type
_entity.pdbx_description
1 polymer ?
#
loop_
_entity_poly.entity_id
_entity_poly.type
_entity_poly.pdbx_seq_one_letter_code
_entity_poly.pdbx_strand_id
1 'polypeptide(L)'
;MDIIKSASNIIKLIYAKRRGENVDADLVQKVCVYFDSIKGNELSSSDLHFLRYIANEAGVPQYYVMLSKFQHDLEQSEVDFHIKDLPVLVGEASLCVADDVQLHKYQMNVLNRFENGKSNRYFLSASTSFGKTFLIYEILRKMQYDNVCFIFPTIALLSENLLKIYNSTSYQWVKQGYKVHTLSDTELQEHHNLFIYTPERFLSFMDKHQELKFDFFFVDEVYKIDNEYLVDDEQRENERDVAYRIATQIGMECSRDCLLTGPYIKIDENNPESSIERFLHWGAMSFVDYGTLEIVGKQEVELKSSKKIKLPDTQTIINFTSVSKKERFKELVCSLVNNNENVIVYTAKKAQVENYARELLADDLLPDVESENMGMFLQHLEDLFKNKKGAQWIVTMALKKGIGVHHGLVPKYIQNEIIDLFNNGVLKVLISTTTITEGVNTTAKNMVVLSHKKGRKELKPFDAKNIEGRAGRFIHHYMGRVFVFDKEFLTIKNEATDELGHKFFDRNTPKTSVDIPFIDNCYLTEREISEKKWIADMANSGELPIQILDVYKTIAPKDKYYLFQSVKRMTEQEKEEMRSFISSYNGSKYIKKSGLEVIFGKIKSILPQQGELLKLIEFQRDRYCLMTNLVSVFLKQGFVGSVNYYINSMGVDEAVRYAAKFVFNTLRYQVVKYLGLFNVCYKYALAQERNVETREIVGIDSLLMRMEYNADTPYGRKASDAGAPFAVIDYFDKLYSHQNDAGYELLDDYEKQNVGRIRNIVLS
;
A
#
# COMPACT_ATOMS: atom_id res chain seq x y z
N MET A 1 3.08 17.03 -34.77
CA MET A 1 3.24 18.25 -33.95
C MET A 1 4.15 19.20 -34.67
N ASP A 2 3.88 20.50 -34.68
CA ASP A 2 4.81 21.51 -35.25
C ASP A 2 5.91 21.75 -34.20
N ILE A 3 7.08 21.17 -34.45
CA ILE A 3 8.24 21.19 -33.54
C ILE A 3 8.68 22.65 -33.27
N ILE A 4 8.71 23.49 -34.27
CA ILE A 4 9.13 24.90 -34.18
C ILE A 4 8.15 25.69 -33.30
N LYS A 5 6.86 25.51 -33.52
CA LYS A 5 5.82 26.15 -32.72
C LYS A 5 5.87 25.70 -31.26
N SER A 6 6.15 24.42 -31.00
CA SER A 6 6.29 23.87 -29.65
C SER A 6 7.52 24.44 -28.93
N ALA A 7 8.68 24.49 -29.60
CA ALA A 7 9.87 25.12 -29.06
C ALA A 7 9.63 26.59 -28.74
N SER A 8 8.97 27.35 -29.63
CA SER A 8 8.61 28.75 -29.43
C SER A 8 7.72 28.93 -28.18
N ASN A 9 6.74 28.06 -27.97
CA ASN A 9 5.88 28.12 -26.79
C ASN A 9 6.64 27.82 -25.49
N ILE A 10 7.57 26.86 -25.49
CA ILE A 10 8.45 26.60 -24.35
C ILE A 10 9.27 27.84 -23.99
N ILE A 11 9.88 28.48 -25.00
CA ILE A 11 10.68 29.71 -24.78
C ILE A 11 9.81 30.82 -24.20
N LYS A 12 8.56 31.00 -24.66
CA LYS A 12 7.62 32.00 -24.08
C LYS A 12 7.36 31.71 -22.59
N LEU A 13 7.15 30.46 -22.21
CA LEU A 13 6.95 30.07 -20.81
C LEU A 13 8.20 30.30 -19.96
N ILE A 14 9.40 30.04 -20.50
CA ILE A 14 10.66 30.35 -19.81
C ILE A 14 10.77 31.87 -19.54
N TYR A 15 10.43 32.72 -20.50
CA TYR A 15 10.40 34.18 -20.29
C TYR A 15 9.32 34.63 -19.29
N ALA A 16 8.13 34.01 -19.31
CA ALA A 16 7.07 34.24 -18.34
C ALA A 16 7.54 33.90 -16.91
N LYS A 17 8.18 32.75 -16.74
CA LYS A 17 8.79 32.32 -15.47
C LYS A 17 9.85 33.32 -14.97
N ARG A 18 10.73 33.84 -15.87
CA ARG A 18 11.73 34.81 -15.52
C ARG A 18 11.13 36.16 -15.11
N ARG A 19 9.91 36.49 -15.52
CA ARG A 19 9.13 37.63 -15.04
C ARG A 19 8.40 37.38 -13.73
N GLY A 20 8.55 36.20 -13.13
CA GLY A 20 7.93 35.83 -11.85
C GLY A 20 6.51 35.25 -11.97
N GLU A 21 6.05 34.90 -13.18
CA GLU A 21 4.77 34.26 -13.39
C GLU A 21 4.86 32.78 -12.94
N ASN A 22 3.80 32.29 -12.30
CA ASN A 22 3.71 30.87 -11.87
C ASN A 22 3.30 29.97 -13.05
N VAL A 23 4.27 29.52 -13.84
CA VAL A 23 4.09 28.71 -15.04
C VAL A 23 4.85 27.38 -14.97
N ASP A 24 5.33 26.96 -13.80
CA ASP A 24 6.17 25.77 -13.65
C ASP A 24 5.47 24.50 -14.14
N ALA A 25 4.20 24.29 -13.80
CA ALA A 25 3.44 23.11 -14.23
C ALA A 25 3.26 23.07 -15.76
N ASP A 26 2.91 24.21 -16.38
CA ASP A 26 2.76 24.31 -17.82
C ASP A 26 4.09 24.09 -18.55
N LEU A 27 5.18 24.65 -18.02
CA LEU A 27 6.51 24.50 -18.58
C LEU A 27 6.96 23.03 -18.55
N VAL A 28 6.84 22.37 -17.40
CA VAL A 28 7.17 20.93 -17.25
C VAL A 28 6.38 20.11 -18.25
N GLN A 29 5.06 20.32 -18.34
CA GLN A 29 4.20 19.59 -19.25
C GLN A 29 4.60 19.80 -20.74
N LYS A 30 4.87 21.06 -21.16
CA LYS A 30 5.25 21.36 -22.55
C LYS A 30 6.63 20.79 -22.90
N VAL A 31 7.58 20.86 -21.96
CA VAL A 31 8.92 20.26 -22.15
C VAL A 31 8.81 18.74 -22.24
N CYS A 32 8.05 18.11 -21.36
CA CYS A 32 7.79 16.67 -21.39
C CYS A 32 7.22 16.19 -22.74
N VAL A 33 6.17 16.86 -23.22
CA VAL A 33 5.55 16.58 -24.54
C VAL A 33 6.54 16.81 -25.70
N TYR A 34 7.39 17.83 -25.60
CA TYR A 34 8.40 18.12 -26.61
C TYR A 34 9.43 16.97 -26.70
N PHE A 35 9.98 16.54 -25.56
CA PHE A 35 10.89 15.40 -25.52
C PHE A 35 10.26 14.13 -26.08
N ASP A 36 9.00 13.85 -25.74
CA ASP A 36 8.29 12.70 -26.29
C ASP A 36 8.16 12.74 -27.80
N SER A 37 7.96 13.94 -28.37
CA SER A 37 7.76 14.12 -29.81
C SER A 37 9.04 13.99 -30.65
N ILE A 38 10.22 14.15 -30.05
CA ILE A 38 11.52 14.18 -30.76
C ILE A 38 12.44 13.02 -30.42
N LYS A 39 12.14 12.23 -29.40
CA LYS A 39 13.00 11.16 -28.88
C LYS A 39 13.48 10.11 -29.89
N GLY A 40 12.79 9.97 -31.01
CA GLY A 40 13.13 9.03 -32.10
C GLY A 40 13.71 9.69 -33.34
N ASN A 41 13.97 11.02 -33.33
CA ASN A 41 14.52 11.74 -34.46
C ASN A 41 16.07 11.78 -34.34
N GLU A 42 16.73 11.94 -35.49
CA GLU A 42 18.15 12.31 -35.51
C GLU A 42 18.29 13.73 -34.91
N LEU A 43 19.18 13.90 -33.96
CA LEU A 43 19.39 15.15 -33.22
C LEU A 43 20.79 15.70 -33.53
N SER A 44 20.86 16.97 -33.89
CA SER A 44 22.12 17.69 -34.05
C SER A 44 22.68 18.11 -32.69
N SER A 45 23.97 18.49 -32.63
CA SER A 45 24.59 19.07 -31.41
C SER A 45 23.81 20.28 -30.88
N SER A 46 23.29 21.13 -31.77
CA SER A 46 22.46 22.27 -31.40
C SER A 46 21.12 21.85 -30.76
N ASP A 47 20.51 20.76 -31.25
CA ASP A 47 19.29 20.21 -30.67
C ASP A 47 19.58 19.68 -29.25
N LEU A 48 20.70 19.00 -29.05
CA LEU A 48 21.10 18.45 -27.74
C LEU A 48 21.35 19.57 -26.73
N HIS A 49 22.04 20.65 -27.11
CA HIS A 49 22.20 21.83 -26.25
C HIS A 49 20.87 22.46 -25.88
N PHE A 50 19.97 22.64 -26.85
CA PHE A 50 18.63 23.19 -26.60
C PHE A 50 17.82 22.30 -25.65
N LEU A 51 17.82 20.98 -25.87
CA LEU A 51 17.13 20.01 -25.03
C LEU A 51 17.63 20.02 -23.59
N ARG A 52 18.94 20.00 -23.42
CA ARG A 52 19.55 20.12 -22.08
C ARG A 52 19.17 21.42 -21.38
N TYR A 53 19.19 22.52 -22.10
CA TYR A 53 18.79 23.83 -21.59
C TYR A 53 17.32 23.83 -21.12
N ILE A 54 16.36 23.37 -21.94
CA ILE A 54 14.93 23.42 -21.59
C ILE A 54 14.59 22.42 -20.46
N ALA A 55 15.27 21.28 -20.36
CA ALA A 55 15.10 20.34 -19.27
C ALA A 55 15.51 20.98 -17.91
N ASN A 56 16.62 21.73 -17.90
CA ASN A 56 17.07 22.47 -16.72
C ASN A 56 16.15 23.62 -16.35
N GLU A 57 15.69 24.41 -17.34
CA GLU A 57 14.73 25.51 -17.10
C GLU A 57 13.38 24.98 -16.56
N ALA A 58 12.96 23.78 -17.00
CA ALA A 58 11.81 23.09 -16.45
C ALA A 58 12.06 22.52 -15.04
N GLY A 59 13.32 22.46 -14.61
CA GLY A 59 13.72 21.90 -13.32
C GLY A 59 13.71 20.36 -13.26
N VAL A 60 13.73 19.69 -14.42
CA VAL A 60 13.73 18.23 -14.54
C VAL A 60 14.86 17.80 -15.51
N PRO A 61 16.15 17.94 -15.11
CA PRO A 61 17.28 17.57 -15.97
C PRO A 61 17.28 16.10 -16.41
N GLN A 62 16.63 15.24 -15.64
CA GLN A 62 16.46 13.81 -15.97
C GLN A 62 15.77 13.59 -17.33
N TYR A 63 14.98 14.56 -17.85
CA TYR A 63 14.44 14.43 -19.20
C TYR A 63 15.53 14.32 -20.27
N TYR A 64 16.61 15.07 -20.11
CA TYR A 64 17.75 14.98 -21.02
C TYR A 64 18.48 13.63 -20.87
N VAL A 65 18.71 13.18 -19.65
CA VAL A 65 19.36 11.88 -19.38
C VAL A 65 18.56 10.71 -19.96
N MET A 66 17.22 10.80 -19.94
CA MET A 66 16.34 9.76 -20.50
C MET A 66 16.49 9.58 -22.02
N LEU A 67 17.04 10.56 -22.76
CA LEU A 67 17.21 10.43 -24.21
C LEU A 67 18.13 9.24 -24.58
N SER A 68 19.15 8.94 -23.77
CA SER A 68 20.05 7.82 -24.01
C SER A 68 19.34 6.46 -24.12
N LYS A 69 18.15 6.31 -23.52
CA LYS A 69 17.31 5.12 -23.63
C LYS A 69 16.63 4.97 -24.99
N PHE A 70 16.52 6.02 -25.74
CA PHE A 70 15.83 6.07 -27.05
C PHE A 70 16.79 6.28 -28.21
N GLN A 71 18.02 6.70 -27.93
CA GLN A 71 19.06 6.97 -28.90
C GLN A 71 20.39 6.35 -28.45
N HIS A 72 20.77 5.23 -29.06
CA HIS A 72 22.00 4.51 -28.72
C HIS A 72 23.29 5.29 -29.03
N ASP A 73 23.23 6.23 -29.98
CA ASP A 73 24.42 6.98 -30.42
C ASP A 73 24.75 8.18 -29.51
N LEU A 74 23.89 8.53 -28.54
CA LEU A 74 24.14 9.63 -27.59
C LEU A 74 25.31 9.38 -26.64
N GLU A 75 25.62 8.12 -26.31
CA GLU A 75 26.77 7.76 -25.46
C GLU A 75 28.12 7.97 -26.17
N GLN A 76 28.14 8.07 -27.51
CA GLN A 76 29.35 8.21 -28.31
C GLN A 76 29.62 9.66 -28.76
N SER A 77 28.62 10.56 -28.68
CA SER A 77 28.80 11.96 -29.02
C SER A 77 29.33 12.72 -27.81
N GLU A 78 30.64 12.94 -27.71
CA GLU A 78 31.20 13.99 -26.88
C GLU A 78 30.59 15.31 -27.32
N VAL A 79 29.59 15.79 -26.59
CA VAL A 79 29.06 17.16 -26.81
C VAL A 79 30.15 18.12 -26.39
N ASP A 80 30.76 18.80 -27.36
CA ASP A 80 31.79 19.80 -27.11
C ASP A 80 31.30 20.78 -26.02
N PHE A 81 32.06 20.88 -24.95
CA PHE A 81 31.75 21.80 -23.86
C PHE A 81 31.92 23.25 -24.33
N HIS A 82 30.86 24.02 -24.26
CA HIS A 82 30.91 25.48 -24.45
C HIS A 82 30.73 26.19 -23.11
N ILE A 83 31.42 27.33 -22.93
CA ILE A 83 31.29 28.17 -21.73
C ILE A 83 29.85 28.62 -21.47
N LYS A 84 28.99 28.62 -22.50
CA LYS A 84 27.54 28.88 -22.42
C LYS A 84 26.79 27.80 -21.66
N ASP A 85 27.35 26.58 -21.57
CA ASP A 85 26.73 25.44 -20.86
C ASP A 85 27.01 25.48 -19.36
N LEU A 86 27.96 26.31 -18.92
CA LEU A 86 28.33 26.42 -17.53
C LEU A 86 27.13 26.69 -16.58
N PRO A 87 26.17 27.56 -16.87
CA PRO A 87 25.00 27.76 -16.01
C PRO A 87 24.13 26.50 -15.90
N VAL A 88 24.03 25.73 -16.98
CA VAL A 88 23.27 24.48 -17.01
C VAL A 88 23.97 23.44 -16.15
N LEU A 89 25.29 23.28 -16.27
CA LEU A 89 26.08 22.35 -15.44
C LEU A 89 26.02 22.70 -13.96
N VAL A 90 26.10 23.97 -13.63
CA VAL A 90 25.96 24.46 -12.24
C VAL A 90 24.53 24.17 -11.73
N GLY A 91 23.51 24.38 -12.57
CA GLY A 91 22.13 24.04 -12.24
C GLY A 91 21.96 22.54 -11.97
N GLU A 92 22.49 21.67 -12.84
CA GLU A 92 22.45 20.21 -12.66
C GLU A 92 23.19 19.77 -11.40
N ALA A 93 24.38 20.32 -11.16
CA ALA A 93 25.19 20.02 -9.96
C ALA A 93 24.46 20.44 -8.66
N SER A 94 23.72 21.55 -8.68
CA SER A 94 22.94 22.01 -7.52
C SER A 94 21.78 21.08 -7.15
N LEU A 95 21.39 20.19 -8.04
CA LEU A 95 20.35 19.18 -7.82
C LEU A 95 20.90 17.82 -7.42
N CYS A 96 22.22 17.64 -7.38
CA CYS A 96 22.85 16.41 -6.90
C CYS A 96 22.95 16.44 -5.37
N VAL A 97 22.53 15.35 -4.72
CA VAL A 97 22.62 15.16 -3.27
C VAL A 97 23.69 14.13 -2.89
N ALA A 98 24.09 13.30 -3.85
CA ALA A 98 25.21 12.36 -3.78
C ALA A 98 25.72 12.13 -5.20
N ASP A 99 26.89 11.47 -5.36
CA ASP A 99 27.57 11.28 -6.64
C ASP A 99 26.67 10.64 -7.73
N ASP A 100 25.75 9.76 -7.32
CA ASP A 100 24.84 9.03 -8.20
C ASP A 100 23.36 9.42 -8.03
N VAL A 101 23.06 10.43 -7.21
CA VAL A 101 21.69 10.82 -6.84
C VAL A 101 21.39 12.25 -7.22
N GLN A 102 20.65 12.42 -8.31
CA GLN A 102 20.14 13.72 -8.76
C GLN A 102 18.64 13.84 -8.57
N LEU A 103 18.20 14.86 -7.83
CA LEU A 103 16.80 15.23 -7.65
C LEU A 103 16.32 16.13 -8.80
N HIS A 104 15.02 16.15 -9.06
CA HIS A 104 14.46 17.25 -9.80
C HIS A 104 14.26 18.47 -8.87
N LYS A 105 14.17 19.69 -9.44
CA LYS A 105 14.10 20.96 -8.69
C LYS A 105 13.04 20.95 -7.58
N TYR A 106 11.88 20.38 -7.84
CA TYR A 106 10.75 20.39 -6.89
C TYR A 106 10.98 19.46 -5.70
N GLN A 107 11.66 18.32 -5.90
CA GLN A 107 12.13 17.48 -4.79
C GLN A 107 13.19 18.20 -3.97
N MET A 108 14.15 18.84 -4.65
CA MET A 108 15.19 19.64 -3.98
C MET A 108 14.59 20.78 -3.15
N ASN A 109 13.55 21.44 -3.66
CA ASN A 109 12.83 22.48 -2.92
C ASN A 109 12.22 21.95 -1.63
N VAL A 110 11.63 20.73 -1.65
CA VAL A 110 11.11 20.12 -0.42
C VAL A 110 12.25 19.72 0.51
N LEU A 111 13.30 19.08 -0.01
CA LEU A 111 14.47 18.70 0.78
C LEU A 111 15.13 19.90 1.48
N ASN A 112 15.23 21.02 0.79
CA ASN A 112 15.84 22.24 1.32
C ASN A 112 15.03 22.92 2.42
N ARG A 113 13.75 22.62 2.58
CA ARG A 113 12.94 23.10 3.70
C ARG A 113 13.32 22.45 5.02
N PHE A 114 13.89 21.24 4.99
CA PHE A 114 14.34 20.54 6.19
C PHE A 114 15.68 21.11 6.66
N GLU A 115 15.69 21.75 7.83
CA GLU A 115 16.85 22.42 8.41
C GLU A 115 17.08 21.97 9.85
N ASN A 116 18.32 21.71 10.22
CA ASN A 116 18.67 21.37 11.60
C ASN A 116 18.36 22.54 12.56
N GLY A 117 17.83 22.22 13.74
CA GLY A 117 17.49 23.20 14.76
C GLY A 117 16.15 23.90 14.57
N LYS A 118 15.43 23.61 13.50
CA LYS A 118 14.03 24.05 13.27
C LYS A 118 13.07 22.90 13.45
N SER A 119 11.79 23.21 13.71
CA SER A 119 10.69 22.23 13.62
C SER A 119 10.28 22.13 12.14
N ASN A 120 10.45 20.93 11.57
CA ASN A 120 10.19 20.66 10.15
C ASN A 120 8.91 19.87 10.02
N ARG A 121 7.78 20.55 9.86
CA ARG A 121 6.45 19.91 9.79
C ARG A 121 5.75 20.32 8.51
N TYR A 122 5.65 19.37 7.57
CA TYR A 122 5.13 19.64 6.23
C TYR A 122 4.04 18.66 5.81
N PHE A 123 3.05 19.19 5.10
CA PHE A 123 2.03 18.43 4.40
C PHE A 123 2.24 18.61 2.89
N LEU A 124 2.67 17.55 2.21
CA LEU A 124 3.04 17.57 0.80
C LEU A 124 1.96 16.92 -0.07
N SER A 125 1.30 17.72 -0.89
CA SER A 125 0.48 17.26 -2.02
C SER A 125 1.36 17.19 -3.28
N ALA A 126 1.47 16.00 -3.89
CA ALA A 126 2.25 15.85 -5.11
C ALA A 126 1.74 14.67 -5.94
N SER A 127 1.86 14.74 -7.28
CA SER A 127 1.43 13.69 -8.19
C SER A 127 2.08 12.33 -7.90
N THR A 128 1.52 11.26 -8.43
CA THR A 128 2.03 9.89 -8.21
C THR A 128 3.45 9.68 -8.74
N SER A 129 3.85 10.41 -9.78
CA SER A 129 5.17 10.35 -10.41
C SER A 129 6.23 11.27 -9.77
N PHE A 130 5.88 12.01 -8.72
CA PHE A 130 6.78 12.97 -8.05
C PHE A 130 7.99 12.30 -7.36
N GLY A 131 7.89 11.04 -6.98
CA GLY A 131 8.95 10.33 -6.27
C GLY A 131 8.96 10.56 -4.76
N LYS A 132 7.80 10.70 -4.12
CA LYS A 132 7.63 10.94 -2.67
C LYS A 132 8.42 9.95 -1.81
N THR A 133 8.31 8.65 -2.10
CA THR A 133 9.02 7.60 -1.33
C THR A 133 10.55 7.69 -1.48
N PHE A 134 11.05 8.14 -2.62
CA PHE A 134 12.48 8.38 -2.78
C PHE A 134 12.94 9.56 -1.93
N LEU A 135 12.19 10.64 -1.92
CA LEU A 135 12.50 11.86 -1.19
C LEU A 135 12.65 11.65 0.32
N ILE A 136 11.86 10.77 0.95
CA ILE A 136 11.97 10.53 2.40
C ILE A 136 13.32 9.95 2.82
N TYR A 137 13.92 9.11 1.97
CA TYR A 137 15.26 8.59 2.25
C TYR A 137 16.32 9.67 2.11
N GLU A 138 16.17 10.61 1.16
CA GLU A 138 17.09 11.75 1.04
C GLU A 138 16.94 12.74 2.20
N ILE A 139 15.73 12.93 2.75
CA ILE A 139 15.52 13.68 3.99
C ILE A 139 16.23 12.98 5.16
N LEU A 140 16.10 11.66 5.27
CA LEU A 140 16.78 10.87 6.30
C LEU A 140 18.30 10.99 6.18
N ARG A 141 18.84 10.93 4.95
CA ARG A 141 20.29 11.11 4.67
C ARG A 141 20.78 12.50 5.09
N LYS A 142 20.00 13.55 4.79
CA LYS A 142 20.36 14.94 5.10
C LYS A 142 20.32 15.21 6.60
N MET A 143 19.26 14.77 7.27
CA MET A 143 18.95 15.19 8.66
C MET A 143 19.57 14.28 9.72
N GLN A 144 19.96 13.05 9.37
CA GLN A 144 20.61 12.07 10.27
C GLN A 144 19.83 11.85 11.58
N TYR A 145 18.51 11.62 11.48
CA TYR A 145 17.63 11.39 12.63
C TYR A 145 17.95 10.06 13.35
N ASP A 146 17.75 10.01 14.67
CA ASP A 146 17.98 8.79 15.46
C ASP A 146 16.77 7.85 15.45
N ASN A 147 15.59 8.34 15.83
CA ASN A 147 14.37 7.55 15.87
C ASN A 147 13.40 7.99 14.78
N VAL A 148 13.22 7.15 13.78
CA VAL A 148 12.44 7.47 12.58
C VAL A 148 11.29 6.48 12.43
N CYS A 149 10.07 6.97 12.18
CA CYS A 149 8.93 6.12 11.92
C CYS A 149 8.27 6.44 10.58
N PHE A 150 8.14 5.42 9.72
CA PHE A 150 7.44 5.48 8.45
C PHE A 150 6.16 4.68 8.51
N ILE A 151 5.04 5.34 8.17
CA ILE A 151 3.72 4.72 8.09
C ILE A 151 3.32 4.54 6.62
N PHE A 152 3.16 3.28 6.21
CA PHE A 152 2.68 2.92 4.88
C PHE A 152 1.28 2.30 4.96
N PRO A 153 0.42 2.55 3.95
CA PRO A 153 -0.97 2.10 3.96
C PRO A 153 -1.16 0.59 3.89
N THR A 154 -0.16 -0.15 3.40
CA THR A 154 -0.29 -1.59 3.16
C THR A 154 0.99 -2.36 3.48
N ILE A 155 0.83 -3.63 3.83
CA ILE A 155 1.97 -4.56 3.99
C ILE A 155 2.75 -4.71 2.67
N ALA A 156 2.11 -4.56 1.52
CA ALA A 156 2.80 -4.63 0.23
C ALA A 156 3.83 -3.49 0.07
N LEU A 157 3.47 -2.25 0.41
CA LEU A 157 4.41 -1.12 0.41
C LEU A 157 5.51 -1.28 1.47
N LEU A 158 5.15 -1.77 2.66
CA LEU A 158 6.13 -2.11 3.69
C LEU A 158 7.15 -3.11 3.15
N SER A 159 6.69 -4.23 2.57
CA SER A 159 7.54 -5.26 1.97
C SER A 159 8.42 -4.70 0.82
N GLU A 160 7.85 -3.87 -0.07
CA GLU A 160 8.61 -3.21 -1.15
C GLU A 160 9.75 -2.35 -0.60
N ASN A 161 9.51 -1.57 0.46
CA ASN A 161 10.54 -0.73 1.08
C ASN A 161 11.61 -1.57 1.77
N LEU A 162 11.24 -2.66 2.44
CA LEU A 162 12.21 -3.61 3.01
C LEU A 162 13.11 -4.21 1.92
N LEU A 163 12.53 -4.72 0.85
CA LEU A 163 13.30 -5.30 -0.26
C LEU A 163 14.25 -4.27 -0.89
N LYS A 164 13.83 -3.00 -1.02
CA LYS A 164 14.70 -1.91 -1.49
C LYS A 164 15.88 -1.68 -0.56
N ILE A 165 15.65 -1.56 0.74
CA ILE A 165 16.69 -1.30 1.74
C ILE A 165 17.74 -2.43 1.74
N TYR A 166 17.30 -3.68 1.64
CA TYR A 166 18.19 -4.83 1.79
C TYR A 166 18.84 -5.30 0.49
N ASN A 167 18.21 -5.10 -0.67
CA ASN A 167 18.64 -5.66 -1.95
C ASN A 167 19.15 -4.61 -2.95
N SER A 168 18.85 -3.30 -2.75
CA SER A 168 19.34 -2.25 -3.65
C SER A 168 20.62 -1.61 -3.11
N THR A 169 21.62 -1.44 -3.98
CA THR A 169 22.87 -0.73 -3.66
C THR A 169 22.63 0.72 -3.26
N SER A 170 21.66 1.39 -3.88
CA SER A 170 21.31 2.80 -3.60
C SER A 170 20.81 3.03 -2.17
N TYR A 171 20.29 1.99 -1.49
CA TYR A 171 19.77 2.08 -0.12
C TYR A 171 20.63 1.36 0.91
N GLN A 172 21.80 0.83 0.52
CA GLN A 172 22.70 0.08 1.41
C GLN A 172 23.15 0.90 2.63
N TRP A 173 23.26 2.22 2.50
CA TRP A 173 23.59 3.14 3.59
C TRP A 173 22.53 3.13 4.70
N VAL A 174 21.24 2.92 4.36
CA VAL A 174 20.16 2.81 5.37
C VAL A 174 20.38 1.55 6.22
N LYS A 175 20.63 0.40 5.56
CA LYS A 175 20.89 -0.87 6.23
C LYS A 175 22.14 -0.81 7.13
N GLN A 176 23.16 -0.05 6.72
CA GLN A 176 24.40 0.08 7.48
C GLN A 176 24.26 1.07 8.66
N GLY A 177 23.43 2.11 8.51
CA GLY A 177 23.26 3.18 9.48
C GLY A 177 22.11 2.97 10.45
N TYR A 178 21.10 2.15 10.13
CA TYR A 178 19.90 2.00 10.93
C TYR A 178 19.54 0.54 11.21
N LYS A 179 19.04 0.27 12.40
CA LYS A 179 18.30 -0.96 12.69
C LYS A 179 16.86 -0.80 12.22
N VAL A 180 16.46 -1.65 11.27
CA VAL A 180 15.12 -1.61 10.68
C VAL A 180 14.17 -2.50 11.45
N HIS A 181 13.06 -1.92 11.91
CA HIS A 181 12.04 -2.59 12.71
C HIS A 181 10.73 -2.69 11.95
N THR A 182 10.14 -3.89 11.90
CA THR A 182 8.81 -4.13 11.31
C THR A 182 7.84 -4.77 12.30
N LEU A 183 8.35 -5.41 13.36
CA LEU A 183 7.55 -6.06 14.40
C LEU A 183 7.25 -5.09 15.55
N SER A 184 6.07 -5.18 16.13
CA SER A 184 5.64 -4.31 17.24
C SER A 184 6.24 -4.67 18.61
N ASP A 185 6.91 -5.82 18.71
CA ASP A 185 7.55 -6.33 19.93
C ASP A 185 9.08 -6.39 19.82
N THR A 186 9.66 -5.50 19.01
CA THR A 186 11.09 -5.43 18.75
C THR A 186 11.85 -4.80 19.91
N GLU A 187 13.09 -5.23 20.11
CA GLU A 187 14.04 -4.58 21.01
C GLU A 187 14.66 -3.36 20.35
N LEU A 188 14.62 -2.24 21.04
CA LEU A 188 15.16 -0.96 20.58
C LEU A 188 16.67 -0.91 20.73
N GLN A 189 17.35 -0.24 19.82
CA GLN A 189 18.71 0.25 20.02
C GLN A 189 18.68 1.62 20.67
N GLU A 190 19.79 2.04 21.27
CA GLU A 190 19.92 3.35 21.87
C GLU A 190 19.80 4.48 20.83
N HIS A 191 20.35 4.26 19.63
CA HIS A 191 20.36 5.19 18.51
C HIS A 191 20.03 4.51 17.19
N HIS A 192 19.62 5.30 16.17
CA HIS A 192 19.45 4.89 14.78
C HIS A 192 18.45 3.75 14.58
N ASN A 193 17.22 3.98 15.05
CA ASN A 193 16.08 3.08 14.81
C ASN A 193 15.22 3.60 13.65
N LEU A 194 14.95 2.73 12.66
CA LEU A 194 14.00 2.99 11.59
C LEU A 194 12.83 2.02 11.70
N PHE A 195 11.67 2.55 12.08
CA PHE A 195 10.42 1.80 12.17
C PHE A 195 9.65 1.92 10.87
N ILE A 196 9.28 0.79 10.26
CA ILE A 196 8.47 0.75 9.04
C ILE A 196 7.20 -0.04 9.35
N TYR A 197 6.07 0.66 9.46
CA TYR A 197 4.83 0.11 9.98
C TYR A 197 3.62 0.39 9.07
N THR A 198 2.57 -0.43 9.24
CA THR A 198 1.20 -0.02 8.91
C THR A 198 0.59 0.74 10.10
N PRO A 199 -0.50 1.50 9.90
CA PRO A 199 -1.14 2.21 11.01
C PRO A 199 -1.48 1.31 12.21
N GLU A 200 -2.03 0.14 11.94
CA GLU A 200 -2.42 -0.83 12.98
C GLU A 200 -1.20 -1.33 13.77
N ARG A 201 -0.10 -1.60 13.05
CA ARG A 201 1.15 -2.06 13.66
C ARG A 201 1.82 -0.97 14.48
N PHE A 202 1.78 0.27 13.99
CA PHE A 202 2.24 1.43 14.75
C PHE A 202 1.46 1.58 16.07
N LEU A 203 0.13 1.48 16.02
CA LEU A 203 -0.68 1.53 17.25
C LEU A 203 -0.32 0.42 18.22
N SER A 204 -0.15 -0.82 17.74
CA SER A 204 0.29 -1.96 18.56
C SER A 204 1.70 -1.76 19.14
N PHE A 205 2.59 -1.09 18.41
CA PHE A 205 3.92 -0.72 18.92
C PHE A 205 3.83 0.35 20.00
N MET A 206 3.04 1.41 19.80
CA MET A 206 2.83 2.48 20.77
C MET A 206 2.09 2.01 22.02
N ASP A 207 1.28 0.94 21.95
CA ASP A 207 0.69 0.31 23.12
C ASP A 207 1.75 -0.24 24.11
N LYS A 208 2.94 -0.56 23.61
CA LYS A 208 4.07 -1.10 24.39
C LYS A 208 5.16 -0.07 24.70
N HIS A 209 5.26 1.01 23.91
CA HIS A 209 6.34 2.00 23.94
C HIS A 209 5.79 3.43 24.01
N GLN A 210 4.88 3.71 24.97
CA GLN A 210 4.15 4.97 25.09
C GLN A 210 5.06 6.19 25.29
N GLU A 211 6.21 6.03 25.92
CA GLU A 211 7.16 7.12 26.20
C GLU A 211 8.11 7.43 25.03
N LEU A 212 8.11 6.59 23.98
CA LEU A 212 9.03 6.77 22.86
C LEU A 212 8.67 8.03 22.07
N LYS A 213 9.68 8.84 21.79
CA LYS A 213 9.58 10.01 20.90
C LYS A 213 10.33 9.74 19.60
N PHE A 214 9.78 10.26 18.50
CA PHE A 214 10.42 10.17 17.19
C PHE A 214 11.04 11.52 16.82
N ASP A 215 12.23 11.48 16.19
CA ASP A 215 12.78 12.67 15.56
C ASP A 215 12.05 13.01 14.29
N PHE A 216 11.67 11.98 13.52
CA PHE A 216 10.95 12.14 12.27
C PHE A 216 9.83 11.11 12.10
N PHE A 217 8.65 11.59 11.75
CA PHE A 217 7.45 10.80 11.50
C PHE A 217 6.93 11.06 10.09
N PHE A 218 6.81 10.00 9.31
CA PHE A 218 6.32 10.05 7.93
C PHE A 218 5.03 9.26 7.77
N VAL A 219 4.07 9.84 7.06
CA VAL A 219 2.81 9.15 6.68
C VAL A 219 2.60 9.27 5.18
N ASP A 220 2.54 8.14 4.50
CA ASP A 220 2.17 8.08 3.08
C ASP A 220 0.65 7.93 2.92
N GLU A 221 0.12 8.41 1.79
CA GLU A 221 -1.31 8.34 1.44
C GLU A 221 -2.23 8.90 2.56
N VAL A 222 -1.84 10.07 3.11
CA VAL A 222 -2.50 10.69 4.27
C VAL A 222 -3.99 11.01 4.05
N TYR A 223 -4.47 11.10 2.80
CA TYR A 223 -5.89 11.29 2.50
C TYR A 223 -6.80 10.19 3.10
N LYS A 224 -6.23 9.06 3.51
CA LYS A 224 -6.96 7.99 4.22
C LYS A 224 -7.46 8.38 5.61
N ILE A 225 -7.08 9.53 6.14
CA ILE A 225 -7.68 10.09 7.37
C ILE A 225 -9.12 10.54 7.16
N ASP A 226 -9.52 10.81 5.91
CA ASP A 226 -10.85 11.25 5.53
C ASP A 226 -11.67 10.11 4.93
N ASN A 227 -12.78 9.75 5.57
CA ASN A 227 -13.68 8.69 5.14
C ASN A 227 -14.36 8.96 3.79
N GLU A 228 -14.42 10.23 3.36
CA GLU A 228 -15.03 10.56 2.08
C GLU A 228 -14.23 10.04 0.89
N TYR A 229 -12.92 9.84 1.05
CA TYR A 229 -12.06 9.26 0.01
C TYR A 229 -12.11 7.73 -0.04
N LEU A 230 -12.62 7.08 1.00
CA LEU A 230 -12.64 5.63 1.11
C LEU A 230 -14.05 5.11 0.87
N VAL A 231 -14.21 4.50 -0.28
CA VAL A 231 -15.46 3.87 -0.66
C VAL A 231 -15.42 2.41 -0.23
N ASP A 232 -16.09 2.08 0.89
CA ASP A 232 -16.34 0.70 1.26
C ASP A 232 -17.70 0.23 0.70
N ASP A 233 -17.77 -1.05 0.27
CA ASP A 233 -18.99 -1.67 -0.25
C ASP A 233 -20.12 -1.76 0.80
N GLU A 234 -19.83 -1.57 2.10
CA GLU A 234 -20.74 -1.83 3.23
C GLU A 234 -21.30 -0.54 3.91
N GLN A 235 -21.05 0.65 3.41
CA GLN A 235 -21.51 1.93 4.01
C GLN A 235 -21.04 2.20 5.45
N ARG A 236 -19.95 1.58 5.89
CA ARG A 236 -19.39 1.72 7.23
C ARG A 236 -18.04 2.39 7.17
N GLU A 237 -17.72 3.08 8.26
CA GLU A 237 -16.37 3.52 8.51
C GLU A 237 -15.43 2.31 8.48
N ASN A 238 -14.46 2.32 7.57
CA ASN A 238 -13.49 1.27 7.48
C ASN A 238 -12.57 1.33 8.72
N GLU A 239 -12.40 0.22 9.42
CA GLU A 239 -11.55 0.15 10.61
C GLU A 239 -10.10 0.60 10.32
N ARG A 240 -9.64 0.44 9.07
CA ARG A 240 -8.32 0.92 8.65
C ARG A 240 -8.21 2.43 8.64
N ASP A 241 -9.29 3.14 8.32
CA ASP A 241 -9.31 4.60 8.30
C ASP A 241 -9.27 5.15 9.71
N VAL A 242 -9.98 4.49 10.63
CA VAL A 242 -9.88 4.77 12.06
C VAL A 242 -8.44 4.59 12.53
N ALA A 243 -7.79 3.48 12.18
CA ALA A 243 -6.40 3.23 12.53
C ALA A 243 -5.47 4.32 11.94
N TYR A 244 -5.73 4.76 10.70
CA TYR A 244 -4.97 5.83 10.05
C TYR A 244 -5.07 7.16 10.79
N ARG A 245 -6.29 7.59 11.16
CA ARG A 245 -6.52 8.84 11.89
C ARG A 245 -5.81 8.83 13.26
N ILE A 246 -6.05 7.77 14.03
CA ILE A 246 -5.48 7.64 15.37
C ILE A 246 -3.95 7.54 15.31
N ALA A 247 -3.39 6.74 14.37
CA ALA A 247 -1.95 6.62 14.19
C ALA A 247 -1.31 7.95 13.77
N THR A 248 -1.94 8.70 12.87
CA THR A 248 -1.44 10.02 12.46
C THR A 248 -1.46 11.00 13.63
N GLN A 249 -2.55 11.04 14.40
CA GLN A 249 -2.66 11.90 15.59
C GLN A 249 -1.55 11.59 16.60
N ILE A 250 -1.45 10.33 17.06
CA ILE A 250 -0.45 9.91 18.05
C ILE A 250 0.98 10.13 17.52
N GLY A 251 1.24 9.76 16.27
CA GLY A 251 2.56 9.91 15.67
C GLY A 251 3.00 11.37 15.59
N MET A 252 2.10 12.28 15.24
CA MET A 252 2.38 13.72 15.21
C MET A 252 2.61 14.29 16.62
N GLU A 253 1.90 13.83 17.65
CA GLU A 253 2.09 14.26 19.05
C GLU A 253 3.42 13.75 19.61
N CYS A 254 3.88 12.58 19.17
CA CYS A 254 5.12 11.94 19.63
C CYS A 254 6.35 12.32 18.78
N SER A 255 6.23 13.17 17.75
CA SER A 255 7.33 13.50 16.86
C SER A 255 7.70 14.99 16.87
N ARG A 256 9.01 15.28 16.69
CA ARG A 256 9.51 16.63 16.49
C ARG A 256 9.22 17.11 15.07
N ASP A 257 9.73 16.39 14.10
CA ASP A 257 9.60 16.68 12.68
C ASP A 257 8.61 15.70 12.03
N CYS A 258 7.82 16.16 11.04
CA CYS A 258 6.92 15.26 10.33
C CYS A 258 6.71 15.66 8.88
N LEU A 259 6.43 14.65 8.05
CA LEU A 259 6.03 14.81 6.66
C LEU A 259 4.81 13.93 6.37
N LEU A 260 3.68 14.56 6.11
CA LEU A 260 2.48 13.88 5.62
C LEU A 260 2.44 14.02 4.09
N THR A 261 2.18 12.93 3.37
CA THR A 261 2.14 12.97 1.91
C THR A 261 0.88 12.33 1.33
N GLY A 262 0.43 12.88 0.21
CA GLY A 262 -0.64 12.29 -0.59
C GLY A 262 -0.68 12.88 -2.00
N PRO A 263 -1.30 12.18 -2.96
CA PRO A 263 -1.44 12.67 -4.31
C PRO A 263 -2.68 13.58 -4.44
N TYR A 264 -2.56 14.64 -5.25
CA TYR A 264 -3.69 15.49 -5.70
C TYR A 264 -4.58 16.06 -4.58
N ILE A 265 -4.04 16.28 -3.38
CA ILE A 265 -4.78 16.85 -2.26
C ILE A 265 -4.94 18.34 -2.50
N LYS A 266 -6.15 18.85 -2.30
CA LYS A 266 -6.45 20.29 -2.29
C LYS A 266 -6.83 20.73 -0.89
N ILE A 267 -6.34 21.91 -0.52
CA ILE A 267 -6.67 22.63 0.70
C ILE A 267 -7.02 24.06 0.29
N ASP A 268 -8.15 24.59 0.74
CA ASP A 268 -8.48 25.99 0.56
C ASP A 268 -7.88 26.82 1.70
N GLU A 269 -6.69 27.35 1.48
CA GLU A 269 -5.98 28.21 2.43
C GLU A 269 -6.76 29.48 2.78
N ASN A 270 -7.82 29.82 2.02
CA ASN A 270 -8.66 30.99 2.31
C ASN A 270 -9.84 30.65 3.25
N ASN A 271 -10.01 29.39 3.63
CA ASN A 271 -11.06 28.95 4.55
C ASN A 271 -10.47 28.44 5.87
N PRO A 272 -10.08 29.34 6.81
CA PRO A 272 -9.48 28.95 8.08
C PRO A 272 -10.44 28.18 8.99
N GLU A 273 -11.71 28.15 8.66
CA GLU A 273 -12.73 27.37 9.39
C GLU A 273 -12.89 25.94 8.86
N SER A 274 -12.16 25.54 7.81
CA SER A 274 -12.16 24.17 7.33
C SER A 274 -11.48 23.22 8.32
N SER A 275 -11.95 21.96 8.38
CA SER A 275 -11.40 20.98 9.32
C SER A 275 -9.94 20.65 9.05
N ILE A 276 -9.52 20.70 7.79
CA ILE A 276 -8.14 20.44 7.40
C ILE A 276 -7.22 21.60 7.79
N GLU A 277 -7.65 22.87 7.64
CA GLU A 277 -6.89 24.03 8.08
C GLU A 277 -6.68 24.04 9.60
N ARG A 278 -7.72 23.69 10.38
CA ARG A 278 -7.59 23.49 11.83
C ARG A 278 -6.60 22.40 12.18
N PHE A 279 -6.60 21.29 11.43
CA PHE A 279 -5.62 20.21 11.60
C PHE A 279 -4.20 20.68 11.30
N LEU A 280 -3.98 21.40 10.20
CA LEU A 280 -2.67 21.96 9.86
C LEU A 280 -2.18 22.94 10.94
N HIS A 281 -3.05 23.83 11.42
CA HIS A 281 -2.75 24.75 12.50
C HIS A 281 -2.40 24.03 13.80
N TRP A 282 -3.19 23.02 14.21
CA TRP A 282 -2.92 22.19 15.38
C TRP A 282 -1.57 21.49 15.26
N GLY A 283 -1.28 20.92 14.10
CA GLY A 283 -0.01 20.24 13.81
C GLY A 283 1.18 21.18 13.59
N ALA A 284 0.99 22.52 13.60
CA ALA A 284 1.97 23.51 13.18
C ALA A 284 2.59 23.18 11.81
N MET A 285 1.78 22.73 10.87
CA MET A 285 2.22 22.25 9.56
C MET A 285 2.14 23.33 8.48
N SER A 286 3.10 23.31 7.57
CA SER A 286 3.04 24.08 6.33
C SER A 286 2.61 23.21 5.16
N PHE A 287 1.62 23.66 4.40
CA PHE A 287 1.18 22.98 3.19
C PHE A 287 2.14 23.26 2.02
N VAL A 288 2.49 22.25 1.27
CA VAL A 288 3.34 22.32 0.08
C VAL A 288 2.61 21.64 -1.08
N ASP A 289 2.14 22.44 -2.04
CA ASP A 289 1.34 21.91 -3.16
C ASP A 289 2.16 21.81 -4.45
N TYR A 290 2.32 20.56 -4.90
CA TYR A 290 2.78 20.16 -6.22
C TYR A 290 1.75 19.22 -6.90
N GLY A 291 0.49 19.27 -6.48
CA GLY A 291 -0.56 18.40 -7.02
C GLY A 291 -0.87 18.63 -8.49
N THR A 292 -0.63 19.82 -9.03
CA THR A 292 -0.78 20.13 -10.45
C THR A 292 0.47 19.85 -11.29
N LEU A 293 1.60 19.53 -10.64
CA LEU A 293 2.88 19.29 -11.31
C LEU A 293 2.98 17.84 -11.78
N GLU A 294 2.72 17.61 -13.06
CA GLU A 294 2.83 16.29 -13.68
C GLU A 294 4.20 16.13 -14.36
N ILE A 295 5.11 15.41 -13.66
CA ILE A 295 6.46 15.10 -14.20
C ILE A 295 6.38 14.15 -15.41
N VAL A 296 5.38 13.28 -15.46
CA VAL A 296 5.10 12.42 -16.60
C VAL A 296 3.78 12.84 -17.24
N GLY A 297 3.81 13.31 -18.46
CA GLY A 297 2.62 13.78 -19.17
C GLY A 297 1.64 12.64 -19.46
N LYS A 298 0.35 12.98 -19.63
CA LYS A 298 -0.72 12.02 -19.93
C LYS A 298 -1.38 12.36 -21.25
N GLN A 299 -1.66 11.32 -22.05
CA GLN A 299 -2.40 11.43 -23.30
C GLN A 299 -3.67 10.59 -23.19
N GLU A 300 -4.81 11.24 -23.13
CA GLU A 300 -6.11 10.58 -23.10
C GLU A 300 -6.55 10.21 -24.53
N VAL A 301 -7.01 8.98 -24.68
CA VAL A 301 -7.56 8.46 -25.92
C VAL A 301 -8.95 7.91 -25.65
N GLU A 302 -9.98 8.70 -25.93
CA GLU A 302 -11.36 8.26 -25.82
C GLU A 302 -11.69 7.25 -26.93
N LEU A 303 -12.13 6.06 -26.53
CA LEU A 303 -12.52 5.02 -27.46
C LEU A 303 -13.99 5.19 -27.87
N LYS A 304 -14.22 6.13 -28.80
CA LYS A 304 -15.52 6.32 -29.47
C LYS A 304 -15.86 5.10 -30.34
N SER A 305 -17.06 5.06 -30.87
CA SER A 305 -17.50 4.03 -31.84
C SER A 305 -16.73 4.02 -33.21
N SER A 306 -15.66 4.83 -33.30
CA SER A 306 -14.80 4.89 -34.51
C SER A 306 -14.09 3.54 -34.74
N LYS A 307 -14.04 3.11 -35.99
CA LYS A 307 -13.35 1.87 -36.39
C LYS A 307 -11.82 1.98 -36.37
N LYS A 308 -11.27 3.15 -36.11
CA LYS A 308 -9.83 3.42 -36.12
C LYS A 308 -9.47 4.40 -35.02
N ILE A 309 -8.36 4.16 -34.35
CA ILE A 309 -7.68 5.13 -33.51
C ILE A 309 -6.23 5.27 -33.97
N LYS A 310 -5.72 6.49 -33.96
CA LYS A 310 -4.32 6.79 -34.22
C LYS A 310 -3.64 7.09 -32.91
N LEU A 311 -2.56 6.37 -32.58
CA LEU A 311 -1.78 6.64 -31.40
C LEU A 311 -1.05 7.97 -31.56
N PRO A 312 -1.13 8.88 -30.58
CA PRO A 312 -0.64 10.24 -30.74
C PRO A 312 0.88 10.34 -30.94
N ASP A 313 1.65 9.45 -30.28
CA ASP A 313 3.11 9.49 -30.19
C ASP A 313 3.84 8.64 -31.25
N THR A 314 3.23 7.54 -31.74
CA THR A 314 3.88 6.59 -32.67
C THR A 314 3.30 6.64 -34.06
N GLN A 315 2.24 7.42 -34.32
CA GLN A 315 1.46 7.42 -35.57
C GLN A 315 0.83 6.04 -35.90
N THR A 316 0.98 5.03 -35.06
CA THR A 316 0.40 3.70 -35.24
C THR A 316 -1.13 3.79 -35.27
N ILE A 317 -1.75 3.14 -36.25
CA ILE A 317 -3.21 3.07 -36.38
C ILE A 317 -3.67 1.71 -35.87
N ILE A 318 -4.53 1.71 -34.87
CA ILE A 318 -5.23 0.51 -34.39
C ILE A 318 -6.60 0.47 -35.06
N ASN A 319 -6.88 -0.62 -35.76
CA ASN A 319 -8.15 -0.86 -36.41
C ASN A 319 -9.01 -1.78 -35.56
N PHE A 320 -10.30 -1.47 -35.44
CA PHE A 320 -11.28 -2.28 -34.75
C PHE A 320 -12.24 -2.93 -35.75
N THR A 321 -12.44 -4.23 -35.61
CA THR A 321 -13.36 -5.00 -36.47
C THR A 321 -14.79 -4.96 -35.93
N SER A 322 -14.95 -4.75 -34.63
CA SER A 322 -16.23 -4.76 -33.90
C SER A 322 -16.50 -3.44 -33.18
N VAL A 323 -17.77 -3.16 -32.91
CA VAL A 323 -18.23 -2.09 -32.01
C VAL A 323 -18.42 -2.57 -30.57
N SER A 324 -18.39 -3.89 -30.35
CA SER A 324 -18.50 -4.49 -29.02
C SER A 324 -17.35 -4.05 -28.13
N LYS A 325 -17.64 -3.58 -26.92
CA LYS A 325 -16.64 -3.18 -25.92
C LYS A 325 -15.64 -4.31 -25.64
N LYS A 326 -16.12 -5.54 -25.55
CA LYS A 326 -15.33 -6.75 -25.30
C LYS A 326 -14.31 -7.01 -26.42
N GLU A 327 -14.77 -7.03 -27.68
CA GLU A 327 -13.88 -7.27 -28.82
C GLU A 327 -12.86 -6.15 -28.99
N ARG A 328 -13.29 -4.91 -28.90
CA ARG A 328 -12.40 -3.75 -28.96
C ARG A 328 -11.35 -3.73 -27.86
N PHE A 329 -11.71 -4.17 -26.66
CA PHE A 329 -10.75 -4.36 -25.56
C PHE A 329 -9.67 -5.38 -25.94
N LYS A 330 -10.06 -6.56 -26.47
CA LYS A 330 -9.10 -7.59 -26.91
C LYS A 330 -8.19 -7.05 -28.02
N GLU A 331 -8.76 -6.46 -29.07
CA GLU A 331 -8.02 -5.91 -30.22
C GLU A 331 -7.03 -4.82 -29.79
N LEU A 332 -7.43 -3.94 -28.84
CA LEU A 332 -6.55 -2.90 -28.31
C LEU A 332 -5.36 -3.52 -27.55
N VAL A 333 -5.64 -4.42 -26.59
CA VAL A 333 -4.59 -5.03 -25.76
C VAL A 333 -3.63 -5.83 -26.65
N CYS A 334 -4.14 -6.66 -27.56
CA CYS A 334 -3.30 -7.43 -28.49
C CYS A 334 -2.43 -6.52 -29.37
N SER A 335 -2.98 -5.42 -29.89
CA SER A 335 -2.21 -4.46 -30.68
C SER A 335 -1.08 -3.82 -29.88
N LEU A 336 -1.33 -3.44 -28.62
CA LEU A 336 -0.30 -2.85 -27.74
C LEU A 336 0.80 -3.88 -27.41
N VAL A 337 0.43 -5.11 -27.08
CA VAL A 337 1.38 -6.19 -26.78
C VAL A 337 2.23 -6.54 -28.00
N ASN A 338 1.63 -6.64 -29.19
CA ASN A 338 2.34 -6.90 -30.44
C ASN A 338 3.34 -5.79 -30.81
N ASN A 339 3.08 -4.55 -30.34
CA ASN A 339 4.04 -3.44 -30.46
C ASN A 339 5.08 -3.44 -29.32
N ASN A 340 5.19 -4.53 -28.56
CA ASN A 340 6.08 -4.69 -27.40
C ASN A 340 5.85 -3.65 -26.29
N GLU A 341 4.64 -3.14 -26.16
CA GLU A 341 4.25 -2.20 -25.11
C GLU A 341 3.49 -2.90 -23.99
N ASN A 342 3.73 -2.47 -22.76
CA ASN A 342 3.02 -2.98 -21.60
C ASN A 342 1.75 -2.17 -21.31
N VAL A 343 0.76 -2.81 -20.70
CA VAL A 343 -0.55 -2.22 -20.43
C VAL A 343 -1.10 -2.63 -19.07
N ILE A 344 -1.58 -1.65 -18.32
CA ILE A 344 -2.41 -1.87 -17.13
C ILE A 344 -3.88 -1.71 -17.54
N VAL A 345 -4.72 -2.63 -17.07
CA VAL A 345 -6.17 -2.61 -17.32
C VAL A 345 -6.88 -2.42 -15.98
N TYR A 346 -7.62 -1.34 -15.86
CA TYR A 346 -8.41 -1.03 -14.68
C TYR A 346 -9.87 -1.48 -14.84
N THR A 347 -10.41 -2.17 -13.82
CA THR A 347 -11.83 -2.51 -13.72
C THR A 347 -12.35 -2.45 -12.27
N ALA A 348 -13.67 -2.30 -12.10
CA ALA A 348 -14.28 -2.01 -10.80
C ALA A 348 -14.25 -3.17 -9.79
N LYS A 349 -14.34 -4.43 -10.26
CA LYS A 349 -14.61 -5.59 -9.38
C LYS A 349 -13.62 -6.72 -9.60
N LYS A 350 -13.26 -7.42 -8.52
CA LYS A 350 -12.34 -8.56 -8.52
C LYS A 350 -12.74 -9.66 -9.53
N ALA A 351 -14.02 -10.03 -9.56
CA ALA A 351 -14.53 -11.00 -10.53
C ALA A 351 -14.43 -10.52 -12.00
N GLN A 352 -14.48 -9.21 -12.24
CA GLN A 352 -14.27 -8.64 -13.58
C GLN A 352 -12.82 -8.75 -14.01
N VAL A 353 -11.85 -8.58 -13.10
CA VAL A 353 -10.42 -8.80 -13.40
C VAL A 353 -10.22 -10.21 -13.97
N GLU A 354 -10.72 -11.21 -13.29
CA GLU A 354 -10.64 -12.61 -13.72
C GLU A 354 -11.41 -12.87 -15.03
N ASN A 355 -12.59 -12.26 -15.20
CA ASN A 355 -13.36 -12.40 -16.43
C ASN A 355 -12.64 -11.77 -17.63
N TYR A 356 -12.06 -10.57 -17.51
CA TYR A 356 -11.28 -9.96 -18.60
C TYR A 356 -10.02 -10.76 -18.92
N ALA A 357 -9.40 -11.40 -17.91
CA ALA A 357 -8.31 -12.34 -18.17
C ALA A 357 -8.79 -13.55 -19.01
N ARG A 358 -9.94 -14.16 -18.66
CA ARG A 358 -10.53 -15.24 -19.47
C ARG A 358 -10.86 -14.82 -20.89
N GLU A 359 -11.33 -13.59 -21.07
CA GLU A 359 -11.61 -13.04 -22.40
C GLU A 359 -10.37 -12.94 -23.29
N LEU A 360 -9.23 -12.54 -22.72
CA LEU A 360 -7.96 -12.50 -23.45
C LEU A 360 -7.40 -13.89 -23.75
N LEU A 361 -7.72 -14.89 -22.90
CA LEU A 361 -7.29 -16.28 -23.10
C LEU A 361 -8.14 -17.03 -24.15
N ALA A 362 -9.41 -16.63 -24.33
CA ALA A 362 -10.38 -17.40 -25.12
C ALA A 362 -10.00 -17.60 -26.59
N ASP A 363 -9.34 -16.60 -27.20
CA ASP A 363 -9.02 -16.59 -28.63
C ASP A 363 -7.55 -16.91 -28.91
N ASP A 364 -6.76 -17.24 -27.89
CA ASP A 364 -5.31 -17.56 -27.98
C ASP A 364 -4.48 -16.51 -28.77
N LEU A 365 -4.86 -15.23 -28.61
CA LEU A 365 -4.28 -14.12 -29.37
C LEU A 365 -2.92 -13.65 -28.85
N LEU A 366 -2.57 -14.00 -27.63
CA LEU A 366 -1.32 -13.61 -27.00
C LEU A 366 -0.33 -14.78 -27.02
N PRO A 367 0.97 -14.52 -27.31
CA PRO A 367 1.99 -15.57 -27.30
C PRO A 367 2.24 -16.10 -25.89
N ASP A 368 2.69 -17.35 -25.81
CA ASP A 368 3.24 -17.90 -24.58
C ASP A 368 4.51 -17.15 -24.20
N VAL A 369 4.70 -16.96 -22.89
CA VAL A 369 5.89 -16.29 -22.37
C VAL A 369 6.88 -17.33 -21.87
N GLU A 370 8.08 -17.32 -22.45
CA GLU A 370 9.21 -18.15 -22.04
C GLU A 370 10.17 -17.32 -21.20
N SER A 371 10.27 -17.64 -19.90
CA SER A 371 11.20 -17.04 -18.96
C SER A 371 11.49 -18.06 -17.86
N GLU A 372 12.76 -18.30 -17.52
CA GLU A 372 13.15 -19.26 -16.49
C GLU A 372 12.53 -18.92 -15.13
N ASN A 373 12.62 -17.67 -14.69
CA ASN A 373 12.03 -17.22 -13.43
C ASN A 373 10.51 -17.40 -13.42
N MET A 374 9.84 -17.14 -14.53
CA MET A 374 8.40 -17.37 -14.64
C MET A 374 8.07 -18.85 -14.67
N GLY A 375 8.91 -19.69 -15.27
CA GLY A 375 8.75 -21.14 -15.28
C GLY A 375 8.72 -21.74 -13.87
N MET A 376 9.68 -21.36 -13.01
CA MET A 376 9.73 -21.77 -11.59
C MET A 376 8.49 -21.30 -10.83
N PHE A 377 8.07 -20.06 -11.04
CA PHE A 377 6.88 -19.52 -10.39
C PHE A 377 5.58 -20.22 -10.85
N LEU A 378 5.44 -20.49 -12.14
CA LEU A 378 4.30 -21.24 -12.69
C LEU A 378 4.23 -22.66 -12.10
N GLN A 379 5.37 -23.36 -12.04
CA GLN A 379 5.44 -24.69 -11.44
C GLN A 379 5.01 -24.67 -9.97
N HIS A 380 5.50 -23.69 -9.20
CA HIS A 380 5.08 -23.48 -7.82
C HIS A 380 3.55 -23.31 -7.70
N LEU A 381 2.93 -22.46 -8.55
CA LEU A 381 1.48 -22.23 -8.53
C LEU A 381 0.67 -23.47 -8.96
N GLU A 382 1.17 -24.24 -9.92
CA GLU A 382 0.52 -25.50 -10.33
C GLU A 382 0.55 -26.55 -9.22
N ASP A 383 1.67 -26.64 -8.50
CA ASP A 383 1.84 -27.58 -7.41
C ASP A 383 0.98 -27.25 -6.18
N LEU A 384 0.65 -25.98 -5.93
CA LEU A 384 -0.27 -25.57 -4.86
C LEU A 384 -1.64 -26.29 -4.93
N PHE A 385 -2.13 -26.61 -6.13
CA PHE A 385 -3.46 -27.19 -6.36
C PHE A 385 -3.44 -28.52 -7.11
N LYS A 386 -2.27 -29.15 -7.26
CA LYS A 386 -2.01 -30.36 -8.09
C LYS A 386 -2.95 -31.53 -7.86
N ASN A 387 -3.42 -31.72 -6.64
CA ASN A 387 -4.26 -32.88 -6.27
C ASN A 387 -5.77 -32.64 -6.44
N LYS A 388 -6.19 -31.55 -7.11
CA LYS A 388 -7.59 -31.20 -7.25
C LYS A 388 -8.05 -31.37 -8.68
N LYS A 389 -9.07 -32.24 -8.87
CA LYS A 389 -9.63 -32.59 -10.19
C LYS A 389 -9.86 -31.38 -11.08
N GLY A 390 -9.06 -31.23 -12.14
CA GLY A 390 -9.22 -30.23 -13.19
C GLY A 390 -9.15 -28.76 -12.75
N ALA A 391 -8.60 -28.50 -11.57
CA ALA A 391 -8.53 -27.15 -11.03
C ALA A 391 -7.45 -26.33 -11.77
N GLN A 392 -7.87 -25.60 -12.79
CA GLN A 392 -7.04 -24.59 -13.45
C GLN A 392 -7.39 -23.23 -12.84
N TRP A 393 -6.50 -22.71 -12.01
CA TRP A 393 -6.67 -21.40 -11.45
C TRP A 393 -6.41 -20.33 -12.53
N ILE A 394 -7.32 -19.35 -12.64
CA ILE A 394 -7.23 -18.31 -13.69
C ILE A 394 -5.90 -17.55 -13.64
N VAL A 395 -5.33 -17.31 -12.45
CA VAL A 395 -4.03 -16.62 -12.31
C VAL A 395 -2.92 -17.41 -13.01
N THR A 396 -2.84 -18.72 -12.78
CA THR A 396 -1.83 -19.59 -13.41
C THR A 396 -2.00 -19.65 -14.93
N MET A 397 -3.25 -19.76 -15.41
CA MET A 397 -3.54 -19.78 -16.84
C MET A 397 -3.18 -18.45 -17.53
N ALA A 398 -3.50 -17.33 -16.88
CA ALA A 398 -3.22 -16.00 -17.40
C ALA A 398 -1.71 -15.70 -17.47
N LEU A 399 -0.95 -16.11 -16.46
CA LEU A 399 0.50 -15.93 -16.42
C LEU A 399 1.20 -16.58 -17.62
N LYS A 400 0.78 -17.78 -18.06
CA LYS A 400 1.34 -18.47 -19.23
C LYS A 400 1.29 -17.59 -20.50
N LYS A 401 0.29 -16.72 -20.63
CA LYS A 401 0.10 -15.78 -21.72
C LYS A 401 0.57 -14.35 -21.42
N GLY A 402 1.42 -14.18 -20.43
CA GLY A 402 1.96 -12.87 -20.07
C GLY A 402 0.95 -11.91 -19.44
N ILE A 403 -0.15 -12.44 -18.87
CA ILE A 403 -1.21 -11.66 -18.25
C ILE A 403 -1.12 -11.82 -16.72
N GLY A 404 -0.89 -10.71 -16.01
CA GLY A 404 -0.98 -10.63 -14.56
C GLY A 404 -2.42 -10.33 -14.10
N VAL A 405 -2.94 -11.14 -13.17
CA VAL A 405 -4.24 -10.95 -12.51
C VAL A 405 -3.97 -10.42 -11.09
N HIS A 406 -4.34 -9.16 -10.85
CA HIS A 406 -3.97 -8.47 -9.61
C HIS A 406 -5.19 -7.87 -8.90
N HIS A 407 -5.53 -8.39 -7.74
CA HIS A 407 -6.56 -7.84 -6.86
C HIS A 407 -6.37 -8.32 -5.42
N GLY A 408 -6.96 -7.63 -4.44
CA GLY A 408 -6.73 -7.84 -2.99
C GLY A 408 -7.10 -9.23 -2.43
N LEU A 409 -7.60 -10.16 -3.25
CA LEU A 409 -7.86 -11.55 -2.85
C LEU A 409 -6.90 -12.57 -3.52
N VAL A 410 -5.88 -12.11 -4.22
CA VAL A 410 -4.72 -12.92 -4.59
C VAL A 410 -3.74 -12.89 -3.40
N PRO A 411 -3.10 -14.01 -3.00
CA PRO A 411 -2.08 -14.02 -1.94
C PRO A 411 -0.98 -13.00 -2.19
N LYS A 412 -0.50 -12.33 -1.13
CA LYS A 412 0.41 -11.18 -1.24
C LYS A 412 1.72 -11.50 -1.98
N TYR A 413 2.35 -12.64 -1.69
CA TYR A 413 3.59 -13.01 -2.37
C TYR A 413 3.37 -13.19 -3.89
N ILE A 414 2.21 -13.69 -4.30
CA ILE A 414 1.84 -13.83 -5.71
C ILE A 414 1.60 -12.45 -6.34
N GLN A 415 0.91 -11.53 -5.62
CA GLN A 415 0.73 -10.15 -6.08
C GLN A 415 2.09 -9.48 -6.32
N ASN A 416 3.03 -9.60 -5.37
CA ASN A 416 4.36 -9.02 -5.46
C ASN A 416 5.13 -9.59 -6.67
N GLU A 417 5.12 -10.91 -6.85
CA GLU A 417 5.80 -11.57 -7.97
C GLU A 417 5.22 -11.15 -9.33
N ILE A 418 3.88 -11.05 -9.44
CA ILE A 418 3.20 -10.54 -10.65
C ILE A 418 3.68 -9.12 -10.98
N ILE A 419 3.80 -8.25 -9.98
CA ILE A 419 4.29 -6.88 -10.18
C ILE A 419 5.75 -6.86 -10.59
N ASP A 420 6.60 -7.65 -9.97
CA ASP A 420 8.02 -7.75 -10.30
C ASP A 420 8.20 -8.27 -11.75
N LEU A 421 7.48 -9.32 -12.14
CA LEU A 421 7.48 -9.83 -13.52
C LEU A 421 6.96 -8.80 -14.53
N PHE A 422 5.93 -8.02 -14.16
CA PHE A 422 5.41 -6.95 -15.01
C PHE A 422 6.42 -5.81 -15.14
N ASN A 423 7.03 -5.37 -14.06
CA ASN A 423 8.03 -4.30 -14.07
C ASN A 423 9.32 -4.69 -14.84
N ASN A 424 9.68 -5.96 -14.82
CA ASN A 424 10.80 -6.50 -15.58
C ASN A 424 10.44 -6.79 -17.05
N GLY A 425 9.20 -6.51 -17.47
CA GLY A 425 8.73 -6.64 -18.85
C GLY A 425 8.46 -8.09 -19.28
N VAL A 426 8.50 -9.06 -18.37
CA VAL A 426 8.12 -10.46 -18.64
C VAL A 426 6.62 -10.55 -18.89
N LEU A 427 5.80 -9.92 -18.02
CA LEU A 427 4.37 -9.76 -18.27
C LEU A 427 4.12 -8.45 -19.02
N LYS A 428 3.28 -8.50 -20.04
CA LYS A 428 2.91 -7.33 -20.84
C LYS A 428 1.55 -6.74 -20.46
N VAL A 429 0.68 -7.54 -19.84
CA VAL A 429 -0.67 -7.13 -19.44
C VAL A 429 -0.81 -7.31 -17.93
N LEU A 430 -1.35 -6.28 -17.25
CA LEU A 430 -1.69 -6.34 -15.83
C LEU A 430 -3.15 -5.90 -15.66
N ILE A 431 -4.05 -6.83 -15.31
CA ILE A 431 -5.45 -6.51 -15.09
C ILE A 431 -5.68 -6.36 -13.58
N SER A 432 -6.21 -5.19 -13.16
CA SER A 432 -6.31 -4.87 -11.73
C SER A 432 -7.58 -4.08 -11.37
N THR A 433 -7.89 -4.08 -10.08
CA THR A 433 -8.83 -3.14 -9.45
C THR A 433 -8.08 -1.91 -8.90
N THR A 434 -8.72 -1.12 -8.03
CA THR A 434 -8.05 0.00 -7.32
C THR A 434 -6.85 -0.43 -6.48
N THR A 435 -6.60 -1.71 -6.28
CA THR A 435 -5.35 -2.18 -5.64
C THR A 435 -4.09 -1.74 -6.38
N ILE A 436 -4.21 -1.40 -7.67
CA ILE A 436 -3.10 -0.83 -8.46
C ILE A 436 -2.76 0.61 -8.04
N THR A 437 -3.73 1.35 -7.50
CA THR A 437 -3.49 2.72 -7.02
C THR A 437 -2.93 2.75 -5.61
N GLU A 438 -3.11 1.68 -4.85
CA GLU A 438 -2.72 1.59 -3.45
C GLU A 438 -1.40 0.84 -3.29
N GLY A 439 -0.29 1.57 -3.49
CA GLY A 439 1.01 1.06 -3.05
C GLY A 439 1.74 0.12 -4.01
N VAL A 440 1.50 0.25 -5.31
CA VAL A 440 2.24 -0.54 -6.31
C VAL A 440 2.95 0.40 -7.27
N ASN A 441 4.28 0.27 -7.35
CA ASN A 441 5.10 0.95 -8.36
C ASN A 441 5.11 0.14 -9.65
N THR A 442 4.47 0.63 -10.70
CA THR A 442 4.42 -0.02 -12.01
C THR A 442 5.08 0.82 -13.10
N THR A 443 5.58 0.17 -14.15
CA THR A 443 6.30 0.80 -15.28
C THR A 443 5.46 0.83 -16.56
N ALA A 444 4.13 0.79 -16.47
CA ALA A 444 3.28 0.74 -17.65
C ALA A 444 3.27 2.05 -18.43
N LYS A 445 3.42 1.96 -19.77
CA LYS A 445 3.18 3.08 -20.69
C LYS A 445 1.68 3.34 -20.89
N ASN A 446 0.88 2.27 -20.93
CA ASN A 446 -0.52 2.32 -21.29
C ASN A 446 -1.42 1.94 -20.12
N MET A 447 -2.48 2.73 -19.89
CA MET A 447 -3.59 2.45 -18.99
C MET A 447 -4.87 2.29 -19.79
N VAL A 448 -5.58 1.20 -19.59
CA VAL A 448 -6.92 0.97 -20.17
C VAL A 448 -7.95 1.04 -19.06
N VAL A 449 -8.87 1.98 -19.17
CA VAL A 449 -9.93 2.20 -18.16
C VAL A 449 -11.25 1.63 -18.69
N LEU A 450 -11.69 0.55 -18.07
CA LEU A 450 -12.93 -0.15 -18.46
C LEU A 450 -14.16 0.26 -17.63
N SER A 451 -13.96 0.98 -16.52
CA SER A 451 -15.05 1.36 -15.62
C SER A 451 -14.77 2.68 -14.92
N HIS A 452 -15.82 3.47 -14.71
CA HIS A 452 -15.81 4.65 -13.84
C HIS A 452 -16.16 4.34 -12.38
N LYS A 453 -16.21 3.05 -11.98
CA LYS A 453 -16.66 2.61 -10.64
C LYS A 453 -15.55 1.94 -9.85
N LYS A 454 -15.66 2.05 -8.52
CA LYS A 454 -14.93 1.30 -7.51
C LYS A 454 -15.92 0.40 -6.78
N GLY A 455 -15.86 -0.92 -6.99
CA GLY A 455 -16.89 -1.82 -6.49
C GLY A 455 -18.27 -1.53 -7.12
N ARG A 456 -19.20 -1.01 -6.31
CA ARG A 456 -20.55 -0.62 -6.74
C ARG A 456 -20.75 0.88 -6.85
N LYS A 457 -19.86 1.69 -6.26
CA LYS A 457 -19.93 3.16 -6.22
C LYS A 457 -19.15 3.78 -7.37
N GLU A 458 -19.47 5.01 -7.71
CA GLU A 458 -18.69 5.79 -8.66
C GLU A 458 -17.34 6.18 -8.08
N LEU A 459 -16.34 6.34 -8.95
CA LEU A 459 -15.05 6.90 -8.57
C LEU A 459 -15.24 8.36 -8.15
N LYS A 460 -14.42 8.81 -7.23
CA LYS A 460 -14.25 10.24 -6.97
C LYS A 460 -13.18 10.82 -7.91
N PRO A 461 -13.15 12.15 -8.14
CA PRO A 461 -12.14 12.81 -8.98
C PRO A 461 -10.71 12.42 -8.61
N PHE A 462 -10.44 12.31 -7.32
CA PHE A 462 -9.17 11.87 -6.76
C PHE A 462 -8.80 10.44 -7.19
N ASP A 463 -9.73 9.47 -7.07
CA ASP A 463 -9.48 8.07 -7.48
C ASP A 463 -9.18 8.00 -8.98
N ALA A 464 -9.93 8.76 -9.81
CA ALA A 464 -9.75 8.78 -11.25
C ALA A 464 -8.36 9.33 -11.64
N LYS A 465 -7.89 10.41 -11.00
CA LYS A 465 -6.54 10.96 -11.20
C LYS A 465 -5.46 9.99 -10.76
N ASN A 466 -5.66 9.26 -9.64
CA ASN A 466 -4.72 8.24 -9.18
C ASN A 466 -4.61 7.06 -10.16
N ILE A 467 -5.73 6.62 -10.75
CA ILE A 467 -5.73 5.58 -11.78
C ILE A 467 -4.95 6.08 -13.02
N GLU A 468 -5.27 7.27 -13.52
CA GLU A 468 -4.55 7.88 -14.63
C GLU A 468 -3.07 8.04 -14.35
N GLY A 469 -2.71 8.44 -13.13
CA GLY A 469 -1.34 8.61 -12.67
C GLY A 469 -0.46 7.37 -12.81
N ARG A 470 -1.05 6.18 -12.94
CA ARG A 470 -0.32 4.92 -13.17
C ARG A 470 0.09 4.71 -14.64
N ALA A 471 -0.40 5.52 -15.57
CA ALA A 471 0.07 5.53 -16.96
C ALA A 471 1.37 6.33 -17.07
N GLY A 472 2.43 5.71 -17.57
CA GLY A 472 3.76 6.32 -17.65
C GLY A 472 4.46 6.42 -16.28
N ARG A 473 5.73 6.07 -16.26
CA ARG A 473 6.57 6.19 -15.05
C ARG A 473 7.78 7.07 -15.36
N PHE A 474 8.08 8.00 -14.46
CA PHE A 474 9.28 8.82 -14.54
C PHE A 474 10.55 7.97 -14.67
N ILE A 475 11.52 8.45 -15.42
CA ILE A 475 12.76 7.76 -15.84
C ILE A 475 12.54 6.63 -16.88
N HIS A 476 11.31 6.19 -17.14
CA HIS A 476 11.00 5.21 -18.20
C HIS A 476 10.23 5.82 -19.36
N HIS A 477 9.34 6.77 -19.11
CA HIS A 477 8.45 7.34 -20.11
C HIS A 477 8.33 8.85 -19.92
N TYR A 478 8.35 9.61 -21.01
CA TYR A 478 7.94 11.01 -21.02
C TYR A 478 6.42 11.13 -20.89
N MET A 479 5.71 10.33 -21.66
CA MET A 479 4.24 10.36 -21.72
C MET A 479 3.66 8.98 -21.44
N GLY A 480 2.59 8.93 -20.65
CA GLY A 480 1.70 7.78 -20.51
C GLY A 480 0.43 7.95 -21.34
N ARG A 481 -0.14 6.86 -21.84
CA ARG A 481 -1.41 6.85 -22.59
C ARG A 481 -2.53 6.28 -21.75
N VAL A 482 -3.68 6.92 -21.77
CA VAL A 482 -4.88 6.50 -21.03
C VAL A 482 -6.01 6.25 -22.02
N PHE A 483 -6.34 4.98 -22.26
CA PHE A 483 -7.42 4.56 -23.14
C PHE A 483 -8.71 4.43 -22.34
N VAL A 484 -9.71 5.23 -22.68
CA VAL A 484 -10.94 5.32 -21.91
C VAL A 484 -12.10 4.71 -22.68
N PHE A 485 -12.63 3.59 -22.17
CA PHE A 485 -13.82 2.91 -22.68
C PHE A 485 -15.12 3.44 -22.08
N ASP A 486 -15.02 4.14 -20.97
CA ASP A 486 -16.14 4.64 -20.20
C ASP A 486 -16.01 6.16 -20.03
N LYS A 487 -16.83 6.93 -20.76
CA LYS A 487 -16.75 8.39 -20.79
C LYS A 487 -16.96 9.06 -19.44
N GLU A 488 -17.78 8.46 -18.58
CA GLU A 488 -18.04 8.98 -17.24
C GLU A 488 -16.73 9.12 -16.44
N PHE A 489 -15.74 8.28 -16.71
CA PHE A 489 -14.42 8.40 -16.10
C PHE A 489 -13.77 9.77 -16.35
N LEU A 490 -13.83 10.27 -17.60
CA LEU A 490 -13.26 11.59 -17.95
C LEU A 490 -14.07 12.72 -17.31
N THR A 491 -15.38 12.59 -17.26
CA THR A 491 -16.27 13.55 -16.61
C THR A 491 -15.87 13.67 -15.14
N ILE A 492 -15.87 12.56 -14.41
CA ILE A 492 -15.47 12.50 -13.00
C ILE A 492 -14.06 13.05 -12.77
N LYS A 493 -13.09 12.62 -13.59
CA LYS A 493 -11.70 13.09 -13.44
C LYS A 493 -11.56 14.61 -13.55
N ASN A 494 -12.34 15.24 -14.41
CA ASN A 494 -12.30 16.67 -14.68
C ASN A 494 -13.15 17.51 -13.72
N GLU A 495 -13.94 16.87 -12.86
CA GLU A 495 -14.64 17.56 -11.78
C GLU A 495 -13.64 18.17 -10.76
N ALA A 496 -14.13 19.17 -10.02
CA ALA A 496 -13.36 19.73 -8.93
C ALA A 496 -13.09 18.62 -7.89
N THR A 497 -11.85 18.48 -7.48
CA THR A 497 -11.51 17.59 -6.36
C THR A 497 -12.06 18.19 -5.09
N ASP A 498 -12.80 17.41 -4.30
CA ASP A 498 -13.25 17.83 -2.97
C ASP A 498 -12.02 18.14 -2.09
N GLU A 499 -12.18 19.09 -1.19
CA GLU A 499 -11.17 19.37 -0.18
C GLU A 499 -11.05 18.17 0.76
N LEU A 500 -9.84 17.95 1.24
CA LEU A 500 -9.61 16.95 2.27
C LEU A 500 -10.25 17.40 3.57
N GLY A 501 -11.07 16.55 4.17
CA GLY A 501 -11.62 16.77 5.50
C GLY A 501 -10.81 16.08 6.59
N HIS A 502 -10.92 16.55 7.83
CA HIS A 502 -10.39 15.83 8.99
C HIS A 502 -11.43 15.77 10.11
N LYS A 503 -12.01 14.60 10.28
CA LYS A 503 -13.14 14.34 11.20
C LYS A 503 -12.87 14.83 12.63
N PHE A 504 -11.64 14.73 13.13
CA PHE A 504 -11.31 15.15 14.50
C PHE A 504 -11.41 16.67 14.71
N PHE A 505 -11.27 17.45 13.65
CA PHE A 505 -11.28 18.92 13.66
C PHE A 505 -12.55 19.53 13.05
N ASP A 506 -13.55 18.70 12.75
CA ASP A 506 -14.85 19.15 12.24
C ASP A 506 -15.92 19.02 13.32
N ARG A 507 -16.57 20.12 13.70
CA ARG A 507 -17.67 20.14 14.69
C ARG A 507 -18.95 19.50 14.19
N ASN A 508 -19.16 19.48 12.87
CA ASN A 508 -20.43 19.08 12.27
C ASN A 508 -20.50 17.60 11.95
N THR A 509 -19.35 16.94 11.78
CA THR A 509 -19.30 15.51 11.48
C THR A 509 -19.46 14.69 12.76
N PRO A 510 -20.44 13.76 12.85
CA PRO A 510 -20.60 12.87 14.00
C PRO A 510 -19.36 12.03 14.28
N LYS A 511 -18.95 11.94 15.55
CA LYS A 511 -17.81 11.14 16.00
C LYS A 511 -18.24 9.74 16.38
N THR A 512 -17.39 8.77 16.11
CA THR A 512 -17.58 7.41 16.64
C THR A 512 -17.01 7.30 18.04
N SER A 513 -17.51 6.37 18.83
CA SER A 513 -17.01 6.12 20.19
C SER A 513 -15.50 5.78 20.23
N VAL A 514 -14.95 5.31 19.10
CA VAL A 514 -13.51 5.04 18.95
C VAL A 514 -12.70 6.33 18.82
N ASP A 515 -13.24 7.33 18.13
CA ASP A 515 -12.55 8.61 17.86
C ASP A 515 -12.55 9.54 19.10
N ILE A 516 -13.62 9.51 19.90
CA ILE A 516 -13.88 10.45 21.00
C ILE A 516 -12.68 10.63 21.97
N PRO A 517 -11.97 9.59 22.38
CA PRO A 517 -10.83 9.76 23.29
C PRO A 517 -9.71 10.68 22.76
N PHE A 518 -9.56 10.76 21.46
CA PHE A 518 -8.46 11.46 20.77
C PHE A 518 -8.81 12.89 20.33
N ILE A 519 -10.05 13.35 20.55
CA ILE A 519 -10.56 14.62 20.03
C ILE A 519 -10.66 15.64 21.17
N ASP A 520 -10.24 16.88 20.91
CA ASP A 520 -10.41 17.97 21.86
C ASP A 520 -11.90 18.30 22.11
N ASN A 521 -12.24 18.64 23.33
CA ASN A 521 -13.62 18.90 23.72
C ASN A 521 -14.27 20.03 22.90
N CYS A 522 -13.49 20.98 22.35
CA CYS A 522 -14.01 22.04 21.50
C CYS A 522 -14.59 21.57 20.16
N TYR A 523 -14.29 20.33 19.74
CA TYR A 523 -14.80 19.69 18.52
C TYR A 523 -15.87 18.62 18.80
N LEU A 524 -16.25 18.43 20.07
CA LEU A 524 -17.24 17.44 20.50
C LEU A 524 -18.57 18.10 20.84
N THR A 525 -19.66 17.39 20.59
CA THR A 525 -21.00 17.74 21.08
C THR A 525 -21.13 17.43 22.58
N GLU A 526 -22.12 17.99 23.25
CA GLU A 526 -22.39 17.71 24.67
C GLU A 526 -22.55 16.21 24.98
N ARG A 527 -23.18 15.47 24.06
CA ARG A 527 -23.33 14.01 24.18
C ARG A 527 -21.97 13.30 24.10
N GLU A 528 -21.12 13.70 23.15
CA GLU A 528 -19.79 13.12 22.98
C GLU A 528 -18.85 13.50 24.14
N ILE A 529 -18.96 14.71 24.70
CA ILE A 529 -18.26 15.13 25.93
C ILE A 529 -18.69 14.26 27.11
N SER A 530 -20.01 14.01 27.23
CA SER A 530 -20.52 13.12 28.27
C SER A 530 -19.98 11.69 28.14
N GLU A 531 -19.84 11.20 26.92
CA GLU A 531 -19.21 9.90 26.67
C GLU A 531 -17.73 9.89 27.03
N LYS A 532 -16.99 10.95 26.66
CA LYS A 532 -15.56 11.09 27.02
C LYS A 532 -15.39 11.13 28.55
N LYS A 533 -16.29 11.84 29.25
CA LYS A 533 -16.28 11.86 30.72
C LYS A 533 -16.57 10.47 31.31
N TRP A 534 -17.55 9.75 30.77
CA TRP A 534 -17.84 8.37 31.20
C TRP A 534 -16.59 7.46 31.07
N ILE A 535 -15.82 7.58 29.98
CA ILE A 535 -14.58 6.82 29.78
C ILE A 535 -13.59 7.13 30.91
N ALA A 536 -13.39 8.41 31.21
CA ALA A 536 -12.49 8.83 32.29
C ALA A 536 -12.95 8.33 33.67
N ASP A 537 -14.26 8.40 33.95
CA ASP A 537 -14.85 7.93 35.20
C ASP A 537 -14.67 6.40 35.38
N MET A 538 -14.86 5.62 34.30
CA MET A 538 -14.64 4.17 34.32
C MET A 538 -13.16 3.79 34.52
N ALA A 539 -12.25 4.55 33.95
CA ALA A 539 -10.82 4.36 34.16
C ALA A 539 -10.43 4.69 35.61
N ASN A 540 -10.90 5.82 36.15
CA ASN A 540 -10.60 6.28 37.50
C ASN A 540 -11.21 5.36 38.58
N SER A 541 -12.37 4.79 38.36
CA SER A 541 -13.01 3.83 39.28
C SER A 541 -12.36 2.44 39.22
N GLY A 542 -11.52 2.16 38.22
CA GLY A 542 -10.93 0.83 38.00
C GLY A 542 -11.92 -0.19 37.40
N GLU A 543 -13.13 0.23 37.06
CA GLU A 543 -14.09 -0.64 36.34
C GLU A 543 -13.67 -0.97 34.94
N LEU A 544 -12.96 -0.05 34.25
CA LEU A 544 -12.22 -0.28 33.01
C LEU A 544 -10.76 0.11 33.21
N PRO A 545 -9.89 -0.83 33.59
CA PRO A 545 -8.47 -0.56 33.84
C PRO A 545 -7.76 0.08 32.64
N ILE A 546 -6.84 1.00 32.90
CA ILE A 546 -6.10 1.71 31.86
C ILE A 546 -5.31 0.76 30.96
N GLN A 547 -4.82 -0.35 31.51
CA GLN A 547 -4.12 -1.41 30.76
C GLN A 547 -5.01 -2.10 29.71
N ILE A 548 -6.34 -2.02 29.87
CA ILE A 548 -7.31 -2.51 28.87
C ILE A 548 -7.78 -1.36 27.98
N LEU A 549 -7.94 -0.17 28.54
CA LEU A 549 -8.40 1.00 27.81
C LEU A 549 -7.39 1.43 26.73
N ASP A 550 -6.11 1.46 27.04
CA ASP A 550 -5.05 2.04 26.20
C ASP A 550 -4.56 1.12 25.07
N VAL A 551 -4.95 -0.16 25.08
CA VAL A 551 -4.58 -1.11 24.01
C VAL A 551 -5.72 -1.30 23.02
N TYR A 552 -5.41 -1.80 21.81
CA TYR A 552 -6.40 -1.98 20.76
C TYR A 552 -7.25 -0.74 20.51
N LYS A 553 -6.60 0.40 20.29
CA LYS A 553 -7.20 1.75 20.19
C LYS A 553 -8.31 1.88 19.12
N THR A 554 -8.43 0.92 18.22
CA THR A 554 -9.50 0.83 17.21
C THR A 554 -10.76 0.10 17.68
N ILE A 555 -10.86 -0.28 18.97
CA ILE A 555 -12.08 -0.84 19.58
C ILE A 555 -12.67 0.20 20.53
N ALA A 556 -13.99 0.41 20.46
CA ALA A 556 -14.68 1.39 21.27
C ALA A 556 -14.50 1.12 22.78
N PRO A 557 -14.29 2.14 23.62
CA PRO A 557 -14.14 1.98 25.07
C PRO A 557 -15.30 1.24 25.74
N LYS A 558 -16.54 1.45 25.28
CA LYS A 558 -17.72 0.71 25.76
C LYS A 558 -17.64 -0.78 25.48
N ASP A 559 -17.16 -1.15 24.28
CA ASP A 559 -17.00 -2.56 23.91
C ASP A 559 -15.91 -3.23 24.75
N LYS A 560 -14.82 -2.51 25.04
CA LYS A 560 -13.76 -2.98 25.96
C LYS A 560 -14.32 -3.21 27.36
N TYR A 561 -15.13 -2.29 27.86
CA TYR A 561 -15.80 -2.44 29.16
C TYR A 561 -16.70 -3.67 29.20
N TYR A 562 -17.59 -3.83 28.22
CA TYR A 562 -18.50 -4.99 28.16
C TYR A 562 -17.76 -6.31 28.05
N LEU A 563 -16.72 -6.38 27.22
CA LEU A 563 -15.90 -7.58 27.11
C LEU A 563 -15.20 -7.90 28.44
N PHE A 564 -14.59 -6.90 29.09
CA PHE A 564 -13.91 -7.10 30.36
C PHE A 564 -14.88 -7.60 31.45
N GLN A 565 -16.06 -7.00 31.56
CA GLN A 565 -17.09 -7.47 32.48
C GLN A 565 -17.57 -8.90 32.18
N SER A 566 -17.67 -9.26 30.89
CA SER A 566 -18.03 -10.62 30.47
C SER A 566 -16.93 -11.63 30.82
N VAL A 567 -15.66 -11.25 30.71
CA VAL A 567 -14.52 -12.10 31.08
C VAL A 567 -14.43 -12.27 32.61
N LYS A 568 -14.63 -11.21 33.41
CA LYS A 568 -14.68 -11.30 34.88
C LYS A 568 -15.77 -12.27 35.36
N ARG A 569 -16.86 -12.41 34.62
CA ARG A 569 -18.00 -13.29 34.97
C ARG A 569 -17.88 -14.68 34.32
N MET A 570 -16.69 -15.10 33.91
CA MET A 570 -16.48 -16.46 33.40
C MET A 570 -16.77 -17.50 34.47
N THR A 571 -17.51 -18.53 34.10
CA THR A 571 -17.77 -19.68 34.97
C THR A 571 -16.49 -20.51 35.20
N GLU A 572 -16.42 -21.31 36.23
CA GLU A 572 -15.26 -22.18 36.46
C GLU A 572 -15.08 -23.21 35.34
N GLN A 573 -16.16 -23.65 34.71
CA GLN A 573 -16.08 -24.51 33.53
C GLN A 573 -15.42 -23.78 32.36
N GLU A 574 -15.83 -22.55 32.04
CA GLU A 574 -15.20 -21.75 30.97
C GLU A 574 -13.71 -21.47 31.27
N LYS A 575 -13.36 -21.18 32.52
CA LYS A 575 -11.96 -21.01 32.95
C LYS A 575 -11.14 -22.28 32.76
N GLU A 576 -11.70 -23.44 33.07
CA GLU A 576 -11.03 -24.74 32.89
C GLU A 576 -10.85 -25.09 31.41
N GLU A 577 -11.87 -24.84 30.56
CA GLU A 577 -11.76 -25.00 29.12
C GLU A 577 -10.68 -24.11 28.52
N MET A 578 -10.57 -22.85 28.99
CA MET A 578 -9.52 -21.92 28.57
C MET A 578 -8.13 -22.41 29.04
N ARG A 579 -7.96 -22.82 30.30
CA ARG A 579 -6.68 -23.37 30.80
C ARG A 579 -6.23 -24.57 29.96
N SER A 580 -7.16 -25.49 29.73
CA SER A 580 -6.93 -26.69 28.93
C SER A 580 -6.58 -26.38 27.47
N PHE A 581 -7.24 -25.38 26.86
CA PHE A 581 -6.95 -24.92 25.52
C PHE A 581 -5.55 -24.27 25.42
N ILE A 582 -5.23 -23.31 26.31
CA ILE A 582 -3.94 -22.61 26.34
C ILE A 582 -2.79 -23.60 26.54
N SER A 583 -2.92 -24.53 27.51
CA SER A 583 -1.91 -25.56 27.79
C SER A 583 -1.70 -26.49 26.59
N SER A 584 -2.78 -26.93 25.97
CA SER A 584 -2.73 -27.82 24.79
C SER A 584 -2.08 -27.13 23.58
N TYR A 585 -2.45 -25.87 23.34
CA TYR A 585 -1.90 -25.13 22.20
C TYR A 585 -0.42 -24.77 22.39
N ASN A 586 -0.05 -24.27 23.56
CA ASN A 586 1.35 -23.90 23.85
C ASN A 586 2.28 -25.11 23.91
N GLY A 587 1.78 -26.27 24.43
CA GLY A 587 2.59 -27.48 24.55
C GLY A 587 2.76 -28.26 23.23
N SER A 588 1.68 -28.48 22.50
CA SER A 588 1.67 -29.38 21.33
C SER A 588 1.06 -28.78 20.07
N LYS A 589 0.72 -27.48 20.07
CA LYS A 589 -0.03 -26.80 19.00
C LYS A 589 -1.39 -27.46 18.68
N TYR A 590 -1.90 -28.29 19.60
CA TYR A 590 -3.19 -28.93 19.44
C TYR A 590 -4.33 -27.97 19.78
N ILE A 591 -5.30 -27.85 18.87
CA ILE A 591 -6.40 -26.90 18.99
C ILE A 591 -7.61 -27.60 19.61
N LYS A 592 -7.87 -27.30 20.88
CA LYS A 592 -9.12 -27.67 21.55
C LYS A 592 -10.21 -26.69 21.16
N LYS A 593 -11.12 -27.12 20.29
CA LYS A 593 -12.18 -26.26 19.73
C LYS A 593 -13.10 -25.65 20.79
N SER A 594 -13.30 -26.32 21.93
CA SER A 594 -14.12 -25.80 23.05
C SER A 594 -13.58 -24.47 23.61
N GLY A 595 -12.26 -24.32 23.71
CA GLY A 595 -11.66 -23.05 24.16
C GLY A 595 -11.87 -21.90 23.16
N LEU A 596 -11.84 -22.17 21.85
CA LEU A 596 -12.20 -21.19 20.83
C LEU A 596 -13.68 -20.78 20.92
N GLU A 597 -14.59 -21.71 21.18
CA GLU A 597 -16.02 -21.43 21.39
C GLU A 597 -16.25 -20.51 22.60
N VAL A 598 -15.51 -20.72 23.69
CA VAL A 598 -15.56 -19.79 24.86
C VAL A 598 -15.15 -18.39 24.44
N ILE A 599 -14.04 -18.24 23.72
CA ILE A 599 -13.56 -16.92 23.27
C ILE A 599 -14.60 -16.28 22.34
N PHE A 600 -15.05 -17.00 21.31
CA PHE A 600 -16.03 -16.46 20.36
C PHE A 600 -17.38 -16.14 21.01
N GLY A 601 -17.80 -16.91 22.02
CA GLY A 601 -18.97 -16.60 22.82
C GLY A 601 -18.84 -15.27 23.58
N LYS A 602 -17.67 -14.95 24.13
CA LYS A 602 -17.43 -13.70 24.87
C LYS A 602 -17.33 -12.48 23.93
N ILE A 603 -16.60 -12.58 22.81
CA ILE A 603 -16.45 -11.45 21.87
C ILE A 603 -17.71 -11.18 21.05
N LYS A 604 -18.62 -12.14 20.91
CA LYS A 604 -19.85 -12.00 20.11
C LYS A 604 -20.64 -10.74 20.46
N SER A 605 -20.73 -10.39 21.74
CA SER A 605 -21.53 -9.26 22.24
C SER A 605 -21.01 -7.89 21.81
N ILE A 606 -19.72 -7.80 21.45
CA ILE A 606 -19.05 -6.54 21.08
C ILE A 606 -18.81 -6.40 19.57
N LEU A 607 -19.22 -7.41 18.78
CA LEU A 607 -19.05 -7.36 17.33
C LEU A 607 -20.13 -6.53 16.64
N PRO A 608 -19.82 -5.86 15.53
CA PRO A 608 -20.79 -5.14 14.72
C PRO A 608 -21.93 -6.07 14.25
N GLN A 609 -23.20 -5.63 14.43
CA GLN A 609 -24.40 -6.45 14.18
C GLN A 609 -24.54 -7.03 12.77
N GLN A 610 -23.95 -6.39 11.75
CA GLN A 610 -23.99 -6.88 10.38
C GLN A 610 -22.63 -7.38 9.88
N GLY A 611 -21.63 -7.46 10.80
CA GLY A 611 -20.27 -7.88 10.46
C GLY A 611 -20.19 -9.32 9.98
N GLU A 612 -19.25 -9.60 9.07
CA GLU A 612 -19.00 -10.95 8.57
C GLU A 612 -18.53 -11.89 9.70
N LEU A 613 -17.69 -11.39 10.58
CA LEU A 613 -17.20 -12.16 11.74
C LEU A 613 -18.34 -12.64 12.62
N LEU A 614 -19.33 -11.76 12.92
CA LEU A 614 -20.50 -12.13 13.71
C LEU A 614 -21.31 -13.26 13.03
N LYS A 615 -21.56 -13.14 11.72
CA LYS A 615 -22.26 -14.16 10.93
C LYS A 615 -21.56 -15.52 10.97
N LEU A 616 -20.22 -15.53 10.89
CA LEU A 616 -19.43 -16.77 10.98
C LEU A 616 -19.48 -17.40 12.38
N ILE A 617 -19.58 -16.59 13.44
CA ILE A 617 -19.73 -17.08 14.81
C ILE A 617 -21.17 -17.58 15.08
N GLU A 618 -22.17 -16.93 14.50
CA GLU A 618 -23.58 -17.33 14.68
C GLU A 618 -23.98 -18.57 13.89
N PHE A 619 -23.29 -18.81 12.75
CA PHE A 619 -23.60 -19.97 11.93
C PHE A 619 -23.01 -21.24 12.57
N GLN A 620 -23.90 -22.09 13.10
CA GLN A 620 -23.53 -23.38 13.67
C GLN A 620 -23.36 -24.42 12.56
N ARG A 621 -22.25 -25.15 12.60
CA ARG A 621 -21.99 -26.28 11.73
C ARG A 621 -21.53 -27.47 12.60
N ASP A 622 -22.38 -28.47 12.72
CA ASP A 622 -22.19 -29.59 13.64
C ASP A 622 -22.20 -29.11 15.12
N ARG A 623 -21.15 -29.43 15.85
CA ARG A 623 -21.01 -29.12 17.29
C ARG A 623 -20.46 -27.71 17.55
N TYR A 624 -19.86 -27.07 16.54
CA TYR A 624 -19.11 -25.83 16.70
C TYR A 624 -19.54 -24.78 15.68
N CYS A 625 -19.31 -23.51 15.97
CA CYS A 625 -19.57 -22.45 14.99
C CYS A 625 -18.63 -22.56 13.77
N LEU A 626 -19.07 -22.00 12.63
CA LEU A 626 -18.29 -22.03 11.41
C LEU A 626 -16.92 -21.38 11.58
N MET A 627 -16.85 -20.31 12.38
CA MET A 627 -15.59 -19.61 12.68
C MET A 627 -14.56 -20.52 13.35
N THR A 628 -14.95 -21.30 14.35
CA THR A 628 -14.08 -22.28 15.02
C THR A 628 -13.55 -23.33 14.04
N ASN A 629 -14.39 -23.79 13.12
CA ASN A 629 -13.97 -24.76 12.11
C ASN A 629 -12.97 -24.18 11.13
N LEU A 630 -13.21 -22.99 10.60
CA LEU A 630 -12.31 -22.31 9.66
C LEU A 630 -10.95 -21.98 10.29
N VAL A 631 -10.93 -21.44 11.51
CA VAL A 631 -9.70 -21.17 12.27
C VAL A 631 -8.92 -22.47 12.49
N SER A 632 -9.61 -23.56 12.87
CA SER A 632 -8.95 -24.85 13.08
C SER A 632 -8.33 -25.42 11.79
N VAL A 633 -8.97 -25.23 10.65
CA VAL A 633 -8.42 -25.63 9.34
C VAL A 633 -7.18 -24.81 9.01
N PHE A 634 -7.25 -23.48 9.15
CA PHE A 634 -6.11 -22.61 8.87
C PHE A 634 -4.90 -22.93 9.76
N LEU A 635 -5.09 -23.08 11.06
CA LEU A 635 -3.99 -23.35 12.00
C LEU A 635 -3.33 -24.72 11.76
N LYS A 636 -4.06 -25.69 11.22
CA LYS A 636 -3.54 -27.04 10.90
C LYS A 636 -2.90 -27.15 9.53
N GLN A 637 -3.46 -26.48 8.53
CA GLN A 637 -3.15 -26.73 7.11
C GLN A 637 -2.84 -25.45 6.33
N GLY A 638 -2.80 -24.29 7.02
CA GLY A 638 -2.49 -22.99 6.41
C GLY A 638 -3.51 -22.53 5.38
N PHE A 639 -3.06 -21.65 4.48
CA PHE A 639 -3.88 -21.06 3.43
C PHE A 639 -4.41 -22.10 2.43
N VAL A 640 -3.55 -23.02 1.98
CA VAL A 640 -3.94 -24.08 1.02
C VAL A 640 -5.02 -24.99 1.63
N GLY A 641 -4.92 -25.32 2.91
CA GLY A 641 -5.96 -26.04 3.64
C GLY A 641 -7.29 -25.29 3.68
N SER A 642 -7.26 -23.97 3.84
CA SER A 642 -8.45 -23.11 3.78
C SER A 642 -9.07 -23.11 2.37
N VAL A 643 -8.27 -23.08 1.30
CA VAL A 643 -8.77 -23.22 -0.08
C VAL A 643 -9.40 -24.60 -0.27
N ASN A 644 -8.74 -25.66 0.19
CA ASN A 644 -9.23 -27.03 0.09
C ASN A 644 -10.57 -27.26 0.80
N TYR A 645 -10.84 -26.52 1.86
CA TYR A 645 -12.11 -26.55 2.57
C TYR A 645 -13.29 -26.12 1.67
N TYR A 646 -13.05 -25.16 0.77
CA TYR A 646 -14.08 -24.61 -0.12
C TYR A 646 -14.13 -25.29 -1.49
N ILE A 647 -13.01 -25.80 -2.02
CA ILE A 647 -12.86 -26.25 -3.41
C ILE A 647 -13.82 -27.40 -3.81
N ASN A 648 -14.27 -28.20 -2.83
CA ASN A 648 -15.22 -29.27 -3.08
C ASN A 648 -16.64 -28.78 -3.36
N SER A 649 -16.98 -27.57 -2.95
CA SER A 649 -18.32 -26.96 -3.09
C SER A 649 -18.39 -25.89 -4.17
N MET A 650 -17.24 -25.42 -4.67
CA MET A 650 -17.14 -24.35 -5.67
C MET A 650 -15.87 -24.51 -6.51
N GLY A 651 -15.78 -23.78 -7.62
CA GLY A 651 -14.58 -23.78 -8.46
C GLY A 651 -13.34 -23.20 -7.75
N VAL A 652 -12.13 -23.52 -8.25
CA VAL A 652 -10.86 -23.09 -7.64
C VAL A 652 -10.76 -21.59 -7.49
N ASP A 653 -11.15 -20.80 -8.48
CA ASP A 653 -11.07 -19.33 -8.43
C ASP A 653 -11.92 -18.75 -7.29
N GLU A 654 -13.12 -19.29 -7.13
CA GLU A 654 -14.02 -18.87 -6.06
C GLU A 654 -13.52 -19.33 -4.70
N ALA A 655 -13.06 -20.57 -4.59
CA ALA A 655 -12.48 -21.13 -3.35
C ALA A 655 -11.27 -20.32 -2.88
N VAL A 656 -10.36 -19.93 -3.78
CA VAL A 656 -9.23 -19.06 -3.45
C VAL A 656 -9.70 -17.69 -2.96
N ARG A 657 -10.69 -17.09 -3.61
CA ARG A 657 -11.24 -15.81 -3.15
C ARG A 657 -11.86 -15.88 -1.76
N TYR A 658 -12.64 -16.93 -1.46
CA TYR A 658 -13.23 -17.12 -0.13
C TYR A 658 -12.16 -17.36 0.94
N ALA A 659 -11.20 -18.25 0.67
CA ALA A 659 -10.09 -18.50 1.58
C ALA A 659 -9.23 -17.24 1.80
N ALA A 660 -8.92 -16.49 0.75
CA ALA A 660 -8.16 -15.24 0.86
C ALA A 660 -8.93 -14.17 1.64
N LYS A 661 -10.23 -14.01 1.41
CA LYS A 661 -11.08 -13.11 2.18
C LYS A 661 -11.08 -13.49 3.66
N PHE A 662 -11.26 -14.78 3.95
CA PHE A 662 -11.21 -15.29 5.33
C PHE A 662 -9.85 -15.03 5.98
N VAL A 663 -8.75 -15.49 5.35
CA VAL A 663 -7.41 -15.43 5.97
C VAL A 663 -6.88 -14.00 6.07
N PHE A 664 -6.96 -13.19 5.00
CA PHE A 664 -6.29 -11.89 4.98
C PHE A 664 -7.15 -10.75 5.54
N ASN A 665 -8.48 -10.82 5.44
CA ASN A 665 -9.34 -9.76 5.96
C ASN A 665 -9.94 -10.13 7.31
N THR A 666 -10.55 -11.33 7.42
CA THR A 666 -11.27 -11.71 8.65
C THR A 666 -10.32 -12.20 9.73
N LEU A 667 -9.48 -13.20 9.44
CA LEU A 667 -8.63 -13.83 10.44
C LEU A 667 -7.50 -12.90 10.91
N ARG A 668 -6.62 -12.48 9.99
CA ARG A 668 -5.42 -11.71 10.33
C ARG A 668 -5.72 -10.33 10.87
N TYR A 669 -6.85 -9.77 10.52
CA TYR A 669 -7.19 -8.41 10.89
C TYR A 669 -8.25 -8.35 12.00
N GLN A 670 -9.48 -8.87 11.73
CA GLN A 670 -10.58 -8.74 12.69
C GLN A 670 -10.42 -9.71 13.87
N VAL A 671 -10.21 -11.00 13.59
CA VAL A 671 -10.13 -12.02 14.66
C VAL A 671 -8.98 -11.75 15.60
N VAL A 672 -7.77 -11.49 15.06
CA VAL A 672 -6.58 -11.20 15.88
C VAL A 672 -6.83 -10.01 16.81
N LYS A 673 -7.47 -8.94 16.31
CA LYS A 673 -7.80 -7.75 17.10
C LYS A 673 -8.72 -8.07 18.28
N TYR A 674 -9.85 -8.75 18.05
CA TYR A 674 -10.81 -9.05 19.11
C TYR A 674 -10.33 -10.14 20.07
N LEU A 675 -9.63 -11.17 19.57
CA LEU A 675 -9.00 -12.17 20.40
C LEU A 675 -7.85 -11.59 21.24
N GLY A 676 -7.12 -10.64 20.67
CA GLY A 676 -6.06 -9.93 21.39
C GLY A 676 -6.62 -9.12 22.55
N LEU A 677 -7.70 -8.38 22.36
CA LEU A 677 -8.37 -7.68 23.44
C LEU A 677 -8.91 -8.67 24.49
N PHE A 678 -9.54 -9.78 24.06
CA PHE A 678 -9.95 -10.84 24.98
C PHE A 678 -8.78 -11.36 25.81
N ASN A 679 -7.62 -11.61 25.18
CA ASN A 679 -6.42 -12.09 25.85
C ASN A 679 -5.94 -11.12 26.96
N VAL A 680 -5.93 -9.81 26.65
CA VAL A 680 -5.58 -8.78 27.64
C VAL A 680 -6.57 -8.79 28.81
N CYS A 681 -7.88 -8.80 28.54
CA CYS A 681 -8.91 -8.88 29.55
C CYS A 681 -8.79 -10.14 30.41
N TYR A 682 -8.55 -11.30 29.77
CA TYR A 682 -8.38 -12.60 30.46
C TYR A 682 -7.17 -12.62 31.37
N LYS A 683 -6.00 -12.19 30.86
CA LYS A 683 -4.76 -12.12 31.66
C LYS A 683 -4.94 -11.16 32.83
N TYR A 684 -5.52 -10.00 32.63
CA TYR A 684 -5.74 -9.01 33.69
C TYR A 684 -6.72 -9.51 34.76
N ALA A 685 -7.86 -10.08 34.35
CA ALA A 685 -8.84 -10.62 35.32
C ALA A 685 -8.26 -11.73 36.18
N LEU A 686 -7.52 -12.69 35.58
CA LEU A 686 -6.86 -13.76 36.34
C LEU A 686 -5.71 -13.26 37.22
N ALA A 687 -4.97 -12.26 36.76
CA ALA A 687 -3.90 -11.65 37.56
C ALA A 687 -4.47 -11.02 38.86
N GLN A 688 -5.59 -10.31 38.73
CA GLN A 688 -6.32 -9.77 39.91
C GLN A 688 -6.83 -10.88 40.83
N GLU A 689 -7.44 -11.94 40.25
CA GLU A 689 -7.99 -13.04 41.05
C GLU A 689 -6.89 -13.79 41.84
N ARG A 690 -5.70 -13.94 41.24
CA ARG A 690 -4.56 -14.65 41.84
C ARG A 690 -3.61 -13.76 42.62
N ASN A 691 -3.81 -12.45 42.57
CA ASN A 691 -2.92 -11.44 43.16
C ASN A 691 -1.45 -11.57 42.69
N VAL A 692 -1.29 -11.68 41.34
CA VAL A 692 0.02 -11.77 40.67
C VAL A 692 0.09 -10.71 39.56
N GLU A 693 1.27 -10.51 38.97
CA GLU A 693 1.41 -9.59 37.84
C GLU A 693 0.82 -10.18 36.56
N THR A 694 0.27 -9.32 35.70
CA THR A 694 -0.35 -9.74 34.41
C THR A 694 0.63 -10.52 33.53
N ARG A 695 1.93 -10.20 33.58
CA ARG A 695 2.98 -10.90 32.82
C ARG A 695 3.19 -12.37 33.23
N GLU A 696 2.79 -12.75 34.46
CA GLU A 696 2.89 -14.11 34.94
C GLU A 696 1.74 -15.01 34.43
N ILE A 697 0.68 -14.41 33.91
CA ILE A 697 -0.44 -15.15 33.34
C ILE A 697 -0.16 -15.54 31.90
N VAL A 698 -0.15 -16.84 31.65
CA VAL A 698 -0.05 -17.39 30.29
C VAL A 698 -1.39 -17.25 29.57
N GLY A 699 -1.37 -16.62 28.41
CA GLY A 699 -2.54 -16.41 27.56
C GLY A 699 -2.41 -17.10 26.18
N ILE A 700 -3.13 -16.56 25.20
CA ILE A 700 -3.16 -17.04 23.82
C ILE A 700 -2.19 -16.26 22.89
N ASP A 701 -1.14 -15.67 23.45
CA ASP A 701 -0.20 -14.80 22.72
C ASP A 701 0.42 -15.51 21.50
N SER A 702 0.90 -16.76 21.65
CA SER A 702 1.44 -17.57 20.54
C SER A 702 0.39 -17.86 19.45
N LEU A 703 -0.86 -18.10 19.85
CA LEU A 703 -1.96 -18.29 18.90
C LEU A 703 -2.20 -17.03 18.06
N LEU A 704 -2.18 -15.85 18.69
CA LEU A 704 -2.36 -14.57 17.99
C LEU A 704 -1.25 -14.33 16.96
N MET A 705 0.01 -14.59 17.32
CA MET A 705 1.15 -14.48 16.41
C MET A 705 1.01 -15.42 15.23
N ARG A 706 0.61 -16.68 15.48
CA ARG A 706 0.38 -17.67 14.41
C ARG A 706 -0.76 -17.26 13.47
N MET A 707 -1.83 -16.67 14.00
CA MET A 707 -2.94 -16.16 13.18
C MET A 707 -2.54 -14.94 12.34
N GLU A 708 -1.75 -14.02 12.91
CA GLU A 708 -1.36 -12.77 12.25
C GLU A 708 -0.27 -12.99 11.19
N TYR A 709 0.81 -13.69 11.57
CA TYR A 709 2.02 -13.82 10.74
C TYR A 709 2.14 -15.19 10.05
N ASN A 710 1.34 -16.16 10.42
CA ASN A 710 1.54 -17.58 10.11
C ASN A 710 2.86 -18.13 10.69
N ALA A 711 3.38 -17.53 11.75
CA ALA A 711 4.65 -17.86 12.39
C ALA A 711 4.62 -17.53 13.89
N ASP A 712 5.41 -18.27 14.67
CA ASP A 712 5.56 -18.08 16.11
C ASP A 712 6.83 -17.29 16.46
N THR A 713 7.91 -17.45 15.66
CA THR A 713 9.23 -16.90 15.94
C THR A 713 9.46 -15.55 15.25
N PRO A 714 10.40 -14.71 15.72
CA PRO A 714 10.76 -13.47 15.05
C PRO A 714 11.19 -13.67 13.59
N TYR A 715 11.90 -14.77 13.27
CA TYR A 715 12.37 -15.06 11.93
C TYR A 715 11.21 -15.33 10.96
N GLY A 716 10.29 -16.21 11.35
CA GLY A 716 9.09 -16.48 10.55
C GLY A 716 8.22 -15.23 10.37
N ARG A 717 8.08 -14.42 11.43
CA ARG A 717 7.30 -13.15 11.37
C ARG A 717 7.94 -12.13 10.42
N LYS A 718 9.27 -11.96 10.46
CA LYS A 718 10.00 -11.10 9.49
C LYS A 718 9.86 -11.61 8.06
N ALA A 719 9.92 -12.94 7.86
CA ALA A 719 9.67 -13.53 6.54
C ALA A 719 8.24 -13.22 6.03
N SER A 720 7.23 -13.29 6.91
CA SER A 720 5.86 -12.90 6.58
C SER A 720 5.75 -11.42 6.17
N ASP A 721 6.45 -10.52 6.87
CA ASP A 721 6.51 -9.09 6.56
C ASP A 721 7.22 -8.79 5.24
N ALA A 722 8.26 -9.56 4.93
CA ALA A 722 8.93 -9.49 3.63
C ALA A 722 8.08 -10.02 2.47
N GLY A 723 6.87 -10.54 2.76
CA GLY A 723 5.95 -11.05 1.74
C GLY A 723 6.37 -12.40 1.17
N ALA A 724 6.95 -13.28 1.98
CA ALA A 724 7.39 -14.61 1.55
C ALA A 724 6.22 -15.59 1.29
N PRO A 725 6.43 -16.63 0.43
CA PRO A 725 5.56 -17.79 0.33
C PRO A 725 5.36 -18.49 1.68
N PHE A 726 4.23 -19.16 1.87
CA PHE A 726 3.89 -19.78 3.16
C PHE A 726 4.89 -20.84 3.62
N ALA A 727 5.43 -21.66 2.72
CA ALA A 727 6.44 -22.65 3.06
C ALA A 727 7.78 -22.02 3.45
N VAL A 728 8.13 -20.88 2.86
CA VAL A 728 9.34 -20.11 3.23
C VAL A 728 9.18 -19.49 4.62
N ILE A 729 7.97 -19.02 4.97
CA ILE A 729 7.68 -18.54 6.33
C ILE A 729 7.87 -19.68 7.34
N ASP A 730 7.27 -20.85 7.07
CA ASP A 730 7.40 -22.04 7.92
C ASP A 730 8.85 -22.54 8.01
N TYR A 731 9.65 -22.41 6.96
CA TYR A 731 11.08 -22.74 6.97
C TYR A 731 11.84 -21.84 7.94
N PHE A 732 11.70 -20.54 7.85
CA PHE A 732 12.37 -19.60 8.76
C PHE A 732 11.86 -19.71 10.20
N ASP A 733 10.60 -20.01 10.39
CA ASP A 733 10.02 -20.22 11.72
C ASP A 733 10.62 -21.45 12.44
N LYS A 734 10.88 -22.52 11.70
CA LYS A 734 11.57 -23.75 12.18
C LYS A 734 13.06 -23.57 12.34
N LEU A 735 13.72 -22.82 11.45
CA LEU A 735 15.15 -22.54 11.50
C LEU A 735 15.56 -21.90 12.84
N TYR A 736 14.76 -20.94 13.33
CA TYR A 736 15.00 -20.31 14.63
C TYR A 736 14.88 -21.29 15.79
N SER A 737 13.93 -22.22 15.74
CA SER A 737 13.66 -23.15 16.85
C SER A 737 14.61 -24.33 16.93
N HIS A 738 15.20 -24.76 15.81
CA HIS A 738 15.97 -26.02 15.73
C HIS A 738 17.41 -25.88 15.25
N GLN A 739 17.87 -24.70 14.85
CA GLN A 739 19.22 -24.43 14.30
C GLN A 739 19.63 -25.39 13.15
N ASN A 740 18.68 -26.03 12.49
CA ASN A 740 18.92 -27.07 11.51
C ASN A 740 18.29 -26.73 10.16
N ASP A 741 19.06 -26.82 9.08
CA ASP A 741 18.67 -26.47 7.70
C ASP A 741 17.83 -27.57 7.01
N ALA A 742 17.38 -28.59 7.74
CA ALA A 742 16.71 -29.79 7.22
C ALA A 742 15.40 -29.50 6.44
N GLY A 743 14.79 -28.34 6.59
CA GLY A 743 13.59 -27.94 5.85
C GLY A 743 13.86 -27.34 4.46
N TYR A 744 15.09 -26.96 4.14
CA TYR A 744 15.44 -26.30 2.89
C TYR A 744 15.23 -27.21 1.66
N GLU A 745 15.58 -28.48 1.78
CA GLU A 745 15.45 -29.46 0.70
C GLU A 745 13.98 -29.79 0.34
N LEU A 746 13.05 -29.48 1.24
CA LEU A 746 11.61 -29.68 1.00
C LEU A 746 10.96 -28.54 0.21
N LEU A 747 11.68 -27.44 0.04
CA LEU A 747 11.23 -26.27 -0.71
C LEU A 747 11.38 -26.52 -2.22
N ASP A 748 10.44 -26.01 -3.00
CA ASP A 748 10.59 -25.99 -4.46
C ASP A 748 11.61 -24.91 -4.90
N ASP A 749 11.94 -24.88 -6.19
CA ASP A 749 12.98 -23.98 -6.70
C ASP A 749 12.61 -22.51 -6.57
N TYR A 750 11.34 -22.14 -6.75
CA TYR A 750 10.84 -20.79 -6.52
C TYR A 750 10.95 -20.39 -5.03
N GLU A 751 10.60 -21.29 -4.13
CA GLU A 751 10.70 -21.07 -2.68
C GLU A 751 12.16 -20.94 -2.24
N LYS A 752 13.07 -21.75 -2.77
CA LYS A 752 14.53 -21.65 -2.52
C LYS A 752 15.08 -20.30 -3.00
N GLN A 753 14.66 -19.83 -4.17
CA GLN A 753 15.02 -18.49 -4.65
C GLN A 753 14.55 -17.39 -3.70
N ASN A 754 13.31 -17.50 -3.20
CA ASN A 754 12.76 -16.56 -2.22
C ASN A 754 13.50 -16.57 -0.89
N VAL A 755 13.95 -17.75 -0.39
CA VAL A 755 14.84 -17.83 0.79
C VAL A 755 16.08 -16.98 0.58
N GLY A 756 16.76 -17.11 -0.57
CA GLY A 756 17.92 -16.29 -0.92
C GLY A 756 17.62 -14.79 -0.90
N ARG A 757 16.47 -14.39 -1.48
CA ARG A 757 16.03 -13.00 -1.61
C ARG A 757 15.77 -12.30 -0.27
N ILE A 758 15.23 -13.02 0.72
CA ILE A 758 14.82 -12.41 2.00
C ILE A 758 15.70 -12.78 3.19
N ARG A 759 16.67 -13.68 3.03
CA ARG A 759 17.53 -14.17 4.13
C ARG A 759 18.17 -13.02 4.92
N ASN A 760 18.68 -12.01 4.24
CA ASN A 760 19.30 -10.85 4.89
C ASN A 760 18.28 -10.01 5.71
N ILE A 761 17.03 -9.95 5.27
CA ILE A 761 15.95 -9.26 6.00
C ILE A 761 15.61 -10.02 7.28
N VAL A 762 15.51 -11.34 7.17
CA VAL A 762 15.09 -12.19 8.29
C VAL A 762 16.16 -12.26 9.37
N LEU A 763 17.44 -12.37 8.98
CA LEU A 763 18.56 -12.53 9.91
C LEU A 763 19.09 -11.19 10.48
N SER A 764 18.64 -10.05 9.96
CA SER A 764 18.94 -8.73 10.56
C SER A 764 18.11 -8.48 11.82
#